data_dddfd0fd0124e237075e161b73631304
#
_entry.id   dddfd0fd0124e237075e161b73631304
#
_cell.length_a   1.000
_cell.length_b   1.000
_cell.length_c   1.000
_cell.angle_alpha   90.00
_cell.angle_beta   90.00
_cell.angle_gamma   90.00
#
_symmetry.space_group_name_H-M   'P 1'
#
loop_
_entity.id
_entity.type
_entity.pdbx_description
1 polymer ?
#
loop_
_entity_poly.entity_id
_entity_poly.type
_entity_poly.pdbx_seq_one_letter_code
_entity_poly.pdbx_strand_id
1 'polypeptide(L)'
;MCETRLFLVREIHMKMSAAKVKMRGKKMRNQPSSVQYVESGTQNGGGGDEGPSSIHPSTKRQTNTHQRGGWVRGHQKDGGGYSREMPNYITAGAFARARAEEVSTMLKAVTKTTGSCHVFGALPKHMRRRAMSHNTKRLPCRLREVANRMRERSLQAGPKKKKEQAKRKSRKARRRHGNLLLEFNRRQRKNIWLETHIWHAKRFHMVKKWGYCLGNKPTYKCYRSCHRAMSSHCLLQDLSYYCCIELRGEEEELLASLSQLTGKETGPTFAAALCLSGCRQGSVVVYRAGQYPTQPLGPVTFLWRPRSQDLTNRQLWIWAHPTIKQDLLLELQKVCQCCDPVVPPVVTPAEVFPTLQLEPKPEKTSDAKQITETKRKRKCKDAIGPPAKKILGDGTRSPSTPVTWKSSSNRIVISDLTMEIVRYRLIGPQSFSVLAETMEAATEINISKPSHLWWPEQCKSESKMNLHQQQTHVFHILKGIFSTGELPSGTVLGLTVDDPRLTLPTKKVKALPCVRPAQEMDEKRRELMLQGVPELCCQSDLWEQSVRSNVADNKTSEQELNRMRNEVLVPGSRLSPTPPQGRVPILLVQQPGKQVGNEMSSWGAGWDLLLPKGWGMAFWVPLVYRGVRIGGLNMSLKHSQNKGAPHFPHDYPDCPAGVRFQEEQEAELLAKFKRRPPAKRTNYIKHGCLAPFCCPWQQLSEECELITREGEEERRGECQSTTEADTVMEEMTSYGEIAETKPLSRVVVLRNRKSLRLLSGWCRPTTSKGQKSCRVGELPPLDRSAMTVFLTAHRMTLVWVRLSVLCKGKPELHAMVCVPTAEDLNLLKKKCGSSGPQEPPHRDHFKSRVRRRKKEPKKAAESSSDNIQGKESVFSTEPNPTTSVVLNSSSSDIILGLWPDPLPSITSNCSRVTLGWVTQGDFSLSAGCGEALGFVSVTALLKTLFNQPMEHRGVLLLRNPTSLHYRFAKINIEV
;
A
#
# COMPACT_ATOMS: atom_id res chain seq x y z
N MET A 1 5.25 -55.05 -8.84
CA MET A 1 4.44 -53.79 -8.81
C MET A 1 5.22 -52.57 -8.39
N CYS A 2 6.41 -52.64 -7.84
CA CYS A 2 7.28 -51.49 -7.52
C CYS A 2 8.13 -51.03 -8.69
N GLU A 3 8.58 -51.91 -9.58
CA GLU A 3 9.45 -51.53 -10.69
C GLU A 3 8.72 -50.76 -11.80
N THR A 4 7.48 -51.07 -12.09
CA THR A 4 6.65 -50.33 -13.07
C THR A 4 6.34 -48.90 -12.66
N ARG A 5 6.29 -48.58 -11.33
CA ARG A 5 6.12 -47.20 -10.88
C ARG A 5 7.38 -46.35 -10.98
N LEU A 6 8.56 -46.96 -10.86
CA LEU A 6 9.85 -46.27 -11.01
C LEU A 6 10.13 -45.95 -12.50
N PHE A 7 9.71 -46.82 -13.41
CA PHE A 7 9.81 -46.57 -14.85
C PHE A 7 8.91 -45.39 -15.31
N LEU A 8 7.67 -45.34 -14.83
CA LEU A 8 6.75 -44.27 -15.18
C LEU A 8 7.19 -42.91 -14.61
N VAL A 9 7.74 -42.84 -13.42
CA VAL A 9 8.26 -41.63 -12.81
C VAL A 9 9.53 -41.13 -13.52
N ARG A 10 10.39 -42.06 -13.99
CA ARG A 10 11.57 -41.73 -14.81
C ARG A 10 11.16 -41.19 -16.18
N GLU A 11 10.15 -41.80 -16.81
CA GLU A 11 9.66 -41.34 -18.13
C GLU A 11 8.97 -39.95 -18.05
N ILE A 12 8.20 -39.68 -17.00
CA ILE A 12 7.63 -38.37 -16.77
C ILE A 12 8.72 -37.32 -16.49
N HIS A 13 9.77 -37.71 -15.74
CA HIS A 13 10.91 -36.81 -15.45
C HIS A 13 11.72 -36.51 -16.70
N MET A 14 11.95 -37.50 -17.56
CA MET A 14 12.61 -37.33 -18.86
C MET A 14 11.77 -36.48 -19.83
N LYS A 15 10.45 -36.67 -19.89
CA LYS A 15 9.53 -35.85 -20.71
C LYS A 15 9.47 -34.43 -20.23
N MET A 16 9.53 -34.19 -18.91
CA MET A 16 9.59 -32.85 -18.32
C MET A 16 10.95 -32.17 -18.55
N SER A 17 12.03 -32.90 -18.51
CA SER A 17 13.37 -32.38 -18.81
C SER A 17 13.53 -32.04 -20.30
N ALA A 18 13.02 -32.86 -21.19
CA ALA A 18 13.00 -32.60 -22.63
C ALA A 18 12.13 -31.40 -23.00
N ALA A 19 10.99 -31.21 -22.33
CA ALA A 19 10.16 -30.03 -22.50
C ALA A 19 10.83 -28.74 -21.98
N LYS A 20 11.58 -28.80 -20.85
CA LYS A 20 12.39 -27.69 -20.35
C LYS A 20 13.54 -27.35 -21.30
N VAL A 21 14.23 -28.33 -21.84
CA VAL A 21 15.31 -28.15 -22.84
C VAL A 21 14.74 -27.54 -24.12
N LYS A 22 13.61 -28.03 -24.62
CA LYS A 22 12.92 -27.50 -25.79
C LYS A 22 12.45 -26.05 -25.60
N MET A 23 11.96 -25.71 -24.38
CA MET A 23 11.62 -24.34 -24.00
C MET A 23 12.86 -23.44 -23.86
N ARG A 24 13.97 -23.98 -23.30
CA ARG A 24 15.27 -23.29 -23.21
C ARG A 24 15.85 -23.03 -24.58
N GLY A 25 15.82 -24.02 -25.47
CA GLY A 25 16.25 -23.87 -26.86
C GLY A 25 15.40 -22.86 -27.66
N LYS A 26 14.08 -22.81 -27.41
CA LYS A 26 13.19 -21.84 -28.05
C LYS A 26 13.43 -20.41 -27.50
N LYS A 27 13.85 -20.31 -26.24
CA LYS A 27 14.19 -19.04 -25.58
C LYS A 27 15.56 -18.52 -26.07
N MET A 28 16.54 -19.43 -26.27
CA MET A 28 17.86 -19.08 -26.79
C MET A 28 17.80 -18.62 -28.24
N ARG A 29 17.01 -19.27 -29.10
CA ARG A 29 16.80 -18.84 -30.49
C ARG A 29 16.15 -17.47 -30.66
N ASN A 30 15.49 -16.98 -29.62
CA ASN A 30 14.81 -15.69 -29.63
C ASN A 30 15.60 -14.55 -28.96
N GLN A 31 16.83 -14.80 -28.51
CA GLN A 31 17.71 -13.78 -27.95
C GLN A 31 18.57 -13.13 -29.05
N PRO A 32 18.90 -11.84 -28.91
CA PRO A 32 19.86 -11.18 -29.76
C PRO A 32 21.22 -11.86 -29.64
N SER A 33 21.92 -12.01 -30.75
CA SER A 33 23.25 -12.65 -30.82
C SER A 33 24.35 -11.92 -30.01
N SER A 34 24.06 -10.70 -29.55
CA SER A 34 25.00 -9.90 -28.75
C SER A 34 24.92 -10.10 -27.23
N VAL A 35 23.99 -10.92 -26.74
CA VAL A 35 23.88 -11.22 -25.30
C VAL A 35 24.53 -12.57 -25.00
N GLN A 36 25.75 -12.51 -24.48
CA GLN A 36 26.39 -13.68 -23.88
C GLN A 36 25.89 -13.81 -22.43
N TYR A 37 25.30 -14.95 -22.14
CA TYR A 37 24.96 -15.30 -20.75
C TYR A 37 26.20 -15.85 -20.07
N VAL A 38 26.75 -15.13 -19.10
CA VAL A 38 27.70 -15.67 -18.14
C VAL A 38 26.86 -16.46 -17.14
N GLU A 39 27.01 -17.78 -17.15
CA GLU A 39 26.48 -18.63 -16.08
C GLU A 39 27.25 -18.30 -14.79
N SER A 40 26.59 -17.68 -13.82
CA SER A 40 27.09 -17.59 -12.46
C SER A 40 26.99 -19.00 -11.85
N GLY A 41 28.08 -19.73 -11.87
CA GLY A 41 28.21 -20.99 -11.14
C GLY A 41 28.09 -20.73 -9.66
N THR A 42 27.12 -21.32 -9.02
CA THR A 42 27.06 -21.53 -7.59
C THR A 42 28.11 -22.59 -7.24
N GLN A 43 29.25 -22.15 -6.75
CA GLN A 43 30.18 -23.04 -6.06
C GLN A 43 29.55 -23.40 -4.71
N ASN A 44 29.13 -24.66 -4.59
CA ASN A 44 29.07 -25.32 -3.30
C ASN A 44 30.35 -26.11 -3.14
N GLY A 45 31.15 -25.71 -2.15
CA GLY A 45 32.33 -26.47 -1.75
C GLY A 45 31.93 -27.70 -0.95
N GLY A 46 32.64 -28.76 -1.19
CA GLY A 46 32.66 -29.99 -0.39
C GLY A 46 33.74 -30.93 -0.94
N GLY A 47 34.80 -31.11 -0.18
CA GLY A 47 35.99 -31.79 -0.60
C GLY A 47 35.94 -33.32 -0.64
N GLY A 48 37.00 -33.92 -1.11
CA GLY A 48 37.36 -35.31 -0.84
C GLY A 48 37.73 -36.10 -2.08
N ASP A 49 38.99 -36.20 -2.32
CA ASP A 49 39.87 -37.32 -2.64
C ASP A 49 39.72 -38.19 -3.89
N GLU A 50 40.88 -38.23 -4.52
CA GLU A 50 41.61 -39.35 -5.18
C GLU A 50 41.07 -40.02 -6.47
N GLY A 51 41.85 -39.84 -7.47
CA GLY A 51 42.47 -40.46 -8.62
C GLY A 51 42.16 -41.94 -9.01
N PRO A 52 42.88 -42.54 -9.96
CA PRO A 52 43.02 -42.18 -11.39
C PRO A 52 42.63 -43.31 -12.35
N SER A 53 42.87 -43.07 -13.61
CA SER A 53 43.11 -44.08 -14.71
C SER A 53 41.95 -44.33 -15.71
N SER A 54 42.26 -43.97 -16.93
CA SER A 54 42.57 -44.74 -18.10
C SER A 54 41.46 -45.10 -19.09
N ILE A 55 41.83 -44.79 -20.37
CA ILE A 55 41.62 -45.60 -21.57
C ILE A 55 40.40 -45.32 -22.45
N HIS A 56 40.77 -44.83 -23.64
CA HIS A 56 40.18 -44.74 -24.98
C HIS A 56 39.29 -45.93 -25.43
N PRO A 57 38.69 -45.98 -26.66
CA PRO A 57 38.83 -45.08 -27.81
C PRO A 57 37.57 -44.85 -28.69
N SER A 58 37.73 -43.81 -29.53
CA SER A 58 37.26 -43.66 -30.92
C SER A 58 35.92 -44.16 -31.43
N THR A 59 35.22 -43.32 -32.12
CA THR A 59 34.86 -43.49 -33.54
C THR A 59 34.52 -42.16 -34.24
N LYS A 60 35.13 -42.01 -35.39
CA LYS A 60 35.05 -40.94 -36.37
C LYS A 60 33.67 -40.83 -37.02
N ARG A 61 33.22 -39.61 -37.31
CA ARG A 61 32.60 -39.34 -38.62
C ARG A 61 32.87 -37.88 -39.03
N GLN A 62 33.51 -37.77 -40.16
CA GLN A 62 33.86 -36.58 -40.92
C GLN A 62 32.61 -35.87 -41.41
N THR A 63 32.62 -34.53 -41.39
CA THR A 63 32.29 -33.73 -42.59
C THR A 63 32.67 -32.26 -42.40
N ASN A 64 33.51 -31.86 -43.31
CA ASN A 64 33.68 -30.54 -43.94
C ASN A 64 34.06 -29.31 -43.13
N THR A 65 35.33 -29.08 -43.28
CA THR A 65 36.11 -27.86 -43.13
C THR A 65 35.51 -26.65 -43.85
N HIS A 66 35.34 -25.58 -43.12
CA HIS A 66 35.58 -24.22 -43.59
C HIS A 66 36.51 -23.51 -42.62
N GLN A 67 37.65 -23.16 -43.15
CA GLN A 67 38.77 -22.52 -42.52
C GLN A 67 38.34 -21.29 -41.66
N ARG A 68 38.70 -21.30 -40.39
CA ARG A 68 38.84 -20.11 -39.60
C ARG A 68 40.32 -19.95 -39.23
N GLY A 69 40.89 -18.87 -39.74
CA GLY A 69 42.25 -18.45 -39.49
C GLY A 69 42.53 -18.31 -38.01
N GLY A 70 43.62 -19.00 -37.66
CA GLY A 70 44.08 -19.03 -36.26
C GLY A 70 44.62 -17.69 -35.82
N TRP A 71 44.24 -17.34 -34.64
CA TRP A 71 44.89 -16.32 -33.82
C TRP A 71 45.98 -16.99 -32.98
N VAL A 72 47.21 -16.65 -33.25
CA VAL A 72 48.39 -17.04 -32.48
C VAL A 72 48.29 -16.36 -31.11
N ARG A 73 48.17 -17.12 -30.03
CA ARG A 73 48.35 -16.67 -28.67
C ARG A 73 49.83 -16.68 -28.34
N GLY A 74 50.42 -15.50 -28.22
CA GLY A 74 51.66 -15.32 -27.48
C GLY A 74 51.40 -15.41 -26.01
N HIS A 75 52.05 -16.33 -25.32
CA HIS A 75 52.10 -16.40 -23.86
C HIS A 75 52.88 -15.25 -23.27
N GLN A 76 52.23 -14.49 -22.39
CA GLN A 76 52.88 -13.89 -21.24
C GLN A 76 52.00 -14.00 -20.02
N LYS A 77 52.51 -14.73 -19.06
CA LYS A 77 51.99 -14.70 -17.69
C LYS A 77 52.43 -13.40 -17.09
N ASP A 78 51.42 -12.64 -16.46
CA ASP A 78 51.66 -12.07 -15.15
C ASP A 78 50.33 -11.60 -14.57
N GLY A 79 50.19 -11.71 -13.26
CA GLY A 79 48.97 -11.55 -12.52
C GLY A 79 48.59 -10.08 -12.30
N GLY A 80 47.30 -9.88 -12.00
CA GLY A 80 46.80 -8.63 -11.42
C GLY A 80 45.67 -7.99 -12.28
N GLY A 81 44.50 -7.82 -11.67
CA GLY A 81 43.60 -6.72 -11.88
C GLY A 81 43.07 -6.50 -13.30
N TYR A 82 41.79 -6.81 -13.56
CA TYR A 82 41.10 -6.37 -14.76
C TYR A 82 40.86 -4.85 -14.75
N SER A 83 41.90 -4.07 -15.16
CA SER A 83 41.66 -2.76 -15.72
C SER A 83 41.45 -2.96 -17.23
N ARG A 84 40.26 -2.65 -17.74
CA ARG A 84 40.02 -2.51 -19.17
C ARG A 84 40.68 -1.20 -19.64
N GLU A 85 41.97 -1.18 -19.73
CA GLU A 85 42.67 -0.10 -20.42
C GLU A 85 42.38 -0.19 -21.91
N MET A 86 41.88 0.91 -22.47
CA MET A 86 41.75 1.05 -23.89
C MET A 86 43.15 0.97 -24.50
N PRO A 87 43.33 0.22 -25.58
CA PRO A 87 44.64 0.13 -26.23
C PRO A 87 45.09 1.52 -26.67
N ASN A 88 46.33 1.90 -26.29
CA ASN A 88 46.88 3.20 -26.62
C ASN A 88 46.97 3.50 -28.10
N TYR A 89 46.86 2.48 -28.97
CA TYR A 89 46.84 2.62 -30.41
C TYR A 89 45.99 1.52 -31.07
N ILE A 90 45.29 1.86 -32.14
CA ILE A 90 44.53 0.91 -32.96
C ILE A 90 45.30 0.76 -34.27
N THR A 91 45.67 -0.47 -34.61
CA THR A 91 46.33 -0.71 -35.89
C THR A 91 45.38 -0.42 -37.08
N ALA A 92 45.91 0.19 -38.16
CA ALA A 92 45.09 0.56 -39.33
C ALA A 92 44.34 -0.68 -39.90
N GLY A 93 44.92 -1.85 -39.84
CA GLY A 93 44.29 -3.10 -40.26
C GLY A 93 43.09 -3.52 -39.36
N ALA A 94 43.19 -3.32 -38.05
CA ALA A 94 42.09 -3.62 -37.14
C ALA A 94 40.93 -2.61 -37.33
N PHE A 95 41.25 -1.34 -37.51
CA PHE A 95 40.29 -0.28 -37.80
C PHE A 95 39.58 -0.53 -39.15
N ALA A 96 40.34 -0.79 -40.24
CA ALA A 96 39.77 -1.06 -41.53
C ALA A 96 38.88 -2.31 -41.52
N ARG A 97 39.27 -3.38 -40.77
CA ARG A 97 38.47 -4.61 -40.64
C ARG A 97 37.16 -4.38 -39.92
N ALA A 98 37.17 -3.64 -38.81
CA ALA A 98 35.97 -3.26 -38.08
C ALA A 98 35.03 -2.41 -38.95
N ARG A 99 35.58 -1.44 -39.70
CA ARG A 99 34.82 -0.60 -40.63
C ARG A 99 34.34 -1.36 -41.87
N ALA A 100 35.09 -2.31 -42.39
CA ALA A 100 34.66 -3.17 -43.50
C ALA A 100 33.42 -4.00 -43.12
N GLU A 101 33.32 -4.48 -41.88
CA GLU A 101 32.16 -5.23 -41.44
C GLU A 101 30.92 -4.30 -41.30
N GLU A 102 31.13 -3.07 -40.81
CA GLU A 102 30.10 -2.05 -40.74
C GLU A 102 29.61 -1.59 -42.14
N VAL A 103 30.53 -1.33 -43.08
CA VAL A 103 30.24 -0.99 -44.46
C VAL A 103 29.56 -2.17 -45.18
N SER A 104 30.02 -3.42 -44.99
CA SER A 104 29.37 -4.61 -45.53
C SER A 104 27.94 -4.77 -45.01
N THR A 105 27.67 -4.46 -43.74
CA THR A 105 26.31 -4.52 -43.19
C THR A 105 25.43 -3.40 -43.71
N MET A 106 25.98 -2.20 -43.90
CA MET A 106 25.29 -1.09 -44.56
C MET A 106 24.96 -1.37 -46.01
N LEU A 107 25.94 -1.87 -46.81
CA LEU A 107 25.74 -2.30 -48.20
C LEU A 107 24.68 -3.41 -48.28
N LYS A 108 24.73 -4.42 -47.43
CA LYS A 108 23.68 -5.45 -47.35
C LYS A 108 22.30 -4.90 -46.98
N ALA A 109 22.24 -3.78 -46.22
CA ALA A 109 20.98 -3.12 -45.89
C ALA A 109 20.45 -2.31 -47.08
N VAL A 110 21.34 -1.68 -47.87
CA VAL A 110 20.98 -0.85 -49.04
C VAL A 110 20.65 -1.74 -50.24
N THR A 111 21.43 -2.79 -50.52
CA THR A 111 21.23 -3.67 -51.67
C THR A 111 20.02 -4.64 -51.50
N LYS A 112 19.50 -4.80 -50.35
CA LYS A 112 18.25 -5.56 -50.11
C LYS A 112 16.98 -4.78 -50.44
N THR A 113 16.95 -4.10 -51.59
CA THR A 113 15.77 -3.33 -52.05
C THR A 113 14.68 -4.15 -52.71
N THR A 114 14.95 -5.40 -53.05
CA THR A 114 14.00 -6.25 -53.77
C THR A 114 13.85 -7.59 -53.12
N GLY A 115 13.08 -7.64 -52.15
CA GLY A 115 12.61 -8.87 -51.55
C GLY A 115 11.57 -8.54 -50.52
N SER A 116 10.57 -9.36 -50.34
CA SER A 116 9.45 -9.22 -49.42
C SER A 116 9.86 -9.13 -47.93
N CYS A 117 10.94 -8.40 -47.64
CA CYS A 117 11.40 -8.18 -46.29
C CYS A 117 10.52 -7.12 -45.63
N HIS A 118 9.61 -7.57 -44.81
CA HIS A 118 8.88 -6.65 -43.93
C HIS A 118 9.89 -5.69 -43.28
N VAL A 119 9.61 -4.37 -43.39
CA VAL A 119 10.39 -3.30 -42.75
C VAL A 119 10.70 -3.63 -41.28
N PHE A 120 9.84 -4.40 -40.64
CA PHE A 120 10.03 -4.95 -39.29
C PHE A 120 11.01 -6.11 -39.17
N GLY A 121 11.43 -6.73 -40.30
CA GLY A 121 12.45 -7.79 -40.34
C GLY A 121 13.85 -7.29 -39.97
N ALA A 122 14.13 -6.03 -40.24
CA ALA A 122 15.38 -5.35 -39.89
C ALA A 122 15.46 -4.95 -38.38
N LEU A 123 14.35 -5.00 -37.67
CA LEU A 123 14.35 -4.67 -36.24
C LEU A 123 14.94 -5.80 -35.38
N PRO A 124 15.65 -5.49 -34.31
CA PRO A 124 16.11 -6.47 -33.32
C PRO A 124 14.94 -7.37 -32.84
N LYS A 125 15.22 -8.65 -32.55
CA LYS A 125 14.20 -9.64 -32.17
C LYS A 125 13.28 -9.18 -31.02
N HIS A 126 13.79 -8.42 -30.05
CA HIS A 126 13.01 -7.89 -28.95
C HIS A 126 12.06 -6.75 -29.38
N MET A 127 12.40 -6.00 -30.43
CA MET A 127 11.56 -4.94 -31.00
C MET A 127 10.52 -5.49 -31.98
N ARG A 128 10.78 -6.62 -32.66
CA ARG A 128 9.83 -7.24 -33.59
C ARG A 128 8.49 -7.60 -32.95
N ARG A 129 8.50 -8.05 -31.69
CA ARG A 129 7.27 -8.36 -30.96
C ARG A 129 6.39 -7.13 -30.73
N ARG A 130 6.99 -5.96 -30.57
CA ARG A 130 6.27 -4.67 -30.48
C ARG A 130 5.80 -4.20 -31.86
N ALA A 131 6.59 -4.40 -32.88
CA ALA A 131 6.29 -4.04 -34.26
C ALA A 131 5.14 -4.86 -34.83
N MET A 132 5.06 -6.15 -34.50
CA MET A 132 3.98 -7.05 -34.89
C MET A 132 2.70 -6.87 -34.04
N SER A 133 2.70 -6.01 -33.05
CA SER A 133 1.46 -5.63 -32.37
C SER A 133 0.63 -4.74 -33.30
N HIS A 134 -0.70 -4.99 -33.38
CA HIS A 134 -1.63 -4.21 -34.18
C HIS A 134 -1.76 -2.72 -33.76
N ASN A 135 -0.90 -2.25 -32.91
CA ASN A 135 -0.89 -0.88 -32.40
C ASN A 135 0.33 -0.12 -32.90
N THR A 136 0.14 0.62 -33.99
CA THR A 136 1.20 1.44 -34.62
C THR A 136 1.79 2.50 -33.69
N LYS A 137 1.06 2.90 -32.63
CA LYS A 137 1.55 3.85 -31.61
C LYS A 137 2.74 3.30 -30.78
N ARG A 138 2.98 1.99 -30.82
CA ARG A 138 4.11 1.35 -30.13
C ARG A 138 5.40 1.37 -30.93
N LEU A 139 5.35 1.83 -32.18
CA LEU A 139 6.48 1.96 -33.07
C LEU A 139 7.08 3.36 -32.98
N PRO A 140 8.39 3.52 -33.27
CA PRO A 140 9.00 4.83 -33.50
C PRO A 140 8.21 5.64 -34.52
N CYS A 141 8.14 6.94 -34.36
CA CYS A 141 7.31 7.83 -35.18
C CYS A 141 7.56 7.63 -36.67
N ARG A 142 8.82 7.55 -37.07
CA ARG A 142 9.25 7.35 -38.49
C ARG A 142 8.74 6.04 -39.13
N LEU A 143 8.41 5.02 -38.32
CA LEU A 143 7.93 3.73 -38.84
C LEU A 143 6.39 3.59 -38.79
N ARG A 144 5.69 4.53 -38.18
CA ARG A 144 4.23 4.47 -38.01
C ARG A 144 3.48 4.56 -39.32
N GLU A 145 3.94 5.43 -40.20
CA GLU A 145 3.34 5.63 -41.52
C GLU A 145 3.50 4.41 -42.42
N VAL A 146 4.69 3.83 -42.44
CA VAL A 146 4.95 2.59 -43.17
C VAL A 146 4.10 1.44 -42.65
N ALA A 147 3.98 1.32 -41.33
CA ALA A 147 3.13 0.32 -40.70
C ALA A 147 1.62 0.54 -41.01
N ASN A 148 1.17 1.78 -41.10
CA ASN A 148 -0.22 2.09 -41.51
C ASN A 148 -0.45 1.71 -42.98
N ARG A 149 0.44 2.09 -43.88
CA ARG A 149 0.37 1.73 -45.32
C ARG A 149 0.36 0.19 -45.50
N MET A 150 1.19 -0.55 -44.76
CA MET A 150 1.18 -2.01 -44.82
C MET A 150 -0.13 -2.61 -44.31
N ARG A 151 -0.70 -2.01 -43.24
CA ARG A 151 -2.00 -2.42 -42.71
C ARG A 151 -3.14 -2.16 -43.71
N GLU A 152 -3.11 -1.07 -44.40
CA GLU A 152 -4.09 -0.69 -45.42
C GLU A 152 -4.01 -1.64 -46.63
N ARG A 153 -2.79 -1.92 -47.13
CA ARG A 153 -2.56 -2.91 -48.21
C ARG A 153 -3.02 -4.31 -47.81
N SER A 154 -2.80 -4.72 -46.54
CA SER A 154 -3.31 -5.99 -46.02
C SER A 154 -4.84 -6.06 -45.89
N LEU A 155 -5.50 -4.91 -45.80
CA LEU A 155 -6.97 -4.82 -45.78
C LEU A 155 -7.53 -4.81 -47.22
N GLN A 156 -6.78 -4.30 -48.19
CA GLN A 156 -7.18 -4.27 -49.63
C GLN A 156 -6.96 -5.59 -50.34
N ALA A 157 -6.03 -6.43 -49.88
CA ALA A 157 -5.77 -7.74 -50.47
C ALA A 157 -6.82 -8.76 -50.00
N GLY A 158 -8.04 -8.61 -50.50
CA GLY A 158 -9.14 -9.58 -50.56
C GLY A 158 -9.58 -10.36 -49.30
N PRO A 159 -10.79 -10.82 -49.26
CA PRO A 159 -11.35 -11.48 -48.09
C PRO A 159 -10.83 -12.92 -47.96
N LYS A 160 -9.78 -13.11 -47.20
CA LYS A 160 -9.57 -14.44 -46.60
C LYS A 160 -10.78 -14.73 -45.75
N LYS A 161 -11.54 -15.78 -46.04
CA LYS A 161 -12.73 -16.26 -45.33
C LYS A 161 -12.62 -15.95 -43.85
N LYS A 162 -13.43 -15.02 -43.37
CA LYS A 162 -13.55 -14.71 -41.96
C LYS A 162 -14.08 -15.97 -41.28
N LYS A 163 -13.22 -16.70 -40.57
CA LYS A 163 -13.68 -17.59 -39.51
C LYS A 163 -14.52 -16.75 -38.61
N GLU A 164 -15.79 -17.07 -38.45
CA GLU A 164 -16.69 -16.43 -37.47
C GLU A 164 -16.03 -16.49 -36.13
N GLN A 165 -15.54 -15.35 -35.67
CA GLN A 165 -15.02 -15.22 -34.33
C GLN A 165 -16.20 -15.26 -33.37
N ALA A 166 -16.24 -16.33 -32.58
CA ALA A 166 -17.17 -16.45 -31.47
C ALA A 166 -17.40 -15.09 -30.76
N LYS A 167 -18.65 -14.75 -30.57
CA LYS A 167 -19.19 -13.47 -30.07
C LYS A 167 -18.73 -13.04 -28.66
N ARG A 168 -17.49 -13.27 -28.27
CA ARG A 168 -16.91 -12.62 -27.07
C ARG A 168 -16.49 -11.20 -27.46
N LYS A 169 -17.41 -10.26 -27.27
CA LYS A 169 -17.15 -8.83 -27.43
C LYS A 169 -15.95 -8.45 -26.56
N SER A 170 -14.75 -8.45 -27.14
CA SER A 170 -13.53 -8.07 -26.42
C SER A 170 -13.69 -6.63 -25.93
N ARG A 171 -13.14 -6.31 -24.76
CA ARG A 171 -13.11 -4.94 -24.23
C ARG A 171 -12.58 -3.92 -25.24
N LYS A 172 -11.75 -4.35 -26.21
CA LYS A 172 -11.24 -3.53 -27.32
C LYS A 172 -12.30 -3.11 -28.31
N ALA A 173 -13.26 -3.99 -28.64
CA ALA A 173 -14.35 -3.68 -29.59
C ALA A 173 -15.31 -2.61 -29.02
N ARG A 174 -15.57 -2.64 -27.71
CA ARG A 174 -16.41 -1.62 -27.06
C ARG A 174 -15.78 -0.21 -27.05
N ARG A 175 -14.45 -0.12 -27.16
CA ARG A 175 -13.70 1.16 -27.13
C ARG A 175 -13.61 1.86 -28.48
N ARG A 176 -13.94 1.18 -29.58
CA ARG A 176 -13.77 1.73 -30.92
C ARG A 176 -14.87 2.68 -31.37
N HIS A 177 -16.04 2.64 -30.76
CA HIS A 177 -17.23 3.34 -31.22
C HIS A 177 -17.76 4.42 -30.27
N GLY A 178 -17.05 4.75 -29.20
CA GLY A 178 -17.50 5.72 -28.20
C GLY A 178 -16.64 6.96 -28.12
N ASN A 179 -17.23 8.06 -27.77
CA ASN A 179 -16.52 9.24 -27.32
C ASN A 179 -15.71 8.86 -26.06
N LEU A 180 -14.38 8.98 -26.15
CA LEU A 180 -13.46 8.59 -25.06
C LEU A 180 -13.72 9.40 -23.80
N LEU A 181 -14.12 10.65 -23.94
CA LEU A 181 -14.42 11.52 -22.81
C LEU A 181 -15.66 11.01 -22.04
N LEU A 182 -16.73 10.70 -22.74
CA LEU A 182 -17.94 10.15 -22.13
C LEU A 182 -17.67 8.80 -21.44
N GLU A 183 -16.84 7.94 -22.06
CA GLU A 183 -16.47 6.66 -21.44
C GLU A 183 -15.60 6.88 -20.19
N PHE A 184 -14.70 7.85 -20.18
CA PHE A 184 -13.93 8.19 -19.00
C PHE A 184 -14.81 8.75 -17.88
N ASN A 185 -15.70 9.67 -18.20
CA ASN A 185 -16.64 10.23 -17.24
C ASN A 185 -17.57 9.15 -16.65
N ARG A 186 -18.10 8.24 -17.50
CA ARG A 186 -18.88 7.10 -17.03
C ARG A 186 -18.12 6.19 -16.07
N ARG A 187 -16.81 5.98 -16.29
CA ARG A 187 -15.98 5.16 -15.39
C ARG A 187 -15.65 5.87 -14.11
N GLN A 188 -15.45 7.18 -14.15
CA GLN A 188 -15.21 7.99 -12.96
C GLN A 188 -16.43 8.01 -12.05
N ARG A 189 -17.64 8.10 -12.59
CA ARG A 189 -18.89 7.97 -11.81
C ARG A 189 -19.01 6.65 -11.06
N LYS A 190 -18.46 5.55 -11.60
CA LYS A 190 -18.45 4.25 -10.93
C LYS A 190 -17.37 4.13 -9.86
N ASN A 191 -16.16 4.65 -10.14
CA ASN A 191 -15.03 4.70 -9.22
C ASN A 191 -14.26 5.97 -9.47
N ILE A 192 -14.05 6.76 -8.45
CA ILE A 192 -13.34 8.03 -8.50
C ILE A 192 -11.91 7.84 -9.02
N TRP A 193 -11.45 8.75 -9.86
CA TRP A 193 -10.10 8.76 -10.40
C TRP A 193 -9.32 9.94 -9.83
N LEU A 194 -8.19 9.67 -9.24
CA LEU A 194 -7.22 10.70 -8.88
C LEU A 194 -6.67 11.38 -10.13
N GLU A 195 -6.11 12.55 -10.01
CA GLU A 195 -5.49 13.26 -11.14
C GLU A 195 -4.40 12.41 -11.82
N THR A 196 -3.64 11.65 -11.06
CA THR A 196 -2.60 10.75 -11.54
C THR A 196 -3.11 9.43 -12.13
N HIS A 197 -4.44 9.18 -12.10
CA HIS A 197 -5.02 7.89 -12.49
C HIS A 197 -4.55 7.40 -13.86
N ILE A 198 -4.61 8.26 -14.89
CA ILE A 198 -4.21 7.86 -16.26
C ILE A 198 -2.73 7.51 -16.33
N TRP A 199 -1.89 8.20 -15.56
CA TRP A 199 -0.47 7.90 -15.45
C TRP A 199 -0.24 6.53 -14.82
N HIS A 200 -0.93 6.24 -13.71
CA HIS A 200 -0.87 4.94 -13.03
C HIS A 200 -1.47 3.80 -13.85
N ALA A 201 -2.62 4.01 -14.49
CA ALA A 201 -3.28 2.99 -15.30
C ALA A 201 -2.43 2.46 -16.47
N LYS A 202 -1.47 3.26 -16.95
CA LYS A 202 -0.51 2.85 -17.98
C LYS A 202 0.67 2.02 -17.45
N ARG A 203 0.93 2.06 -16.14
CA ARG A 203 2.17 1.55 -15.51
C ARG A 203 1.94 0.57 -14.38
N PHE A 204 0.77 0.61 -13.72
CA PHE A 204 0.45 -0.14 -12.52
C PHE A 204 -0.68 -1.15 -12.72
N HIS A 205 -0.69 -2.16 -11.88
CA HIS A 205 -1.88 -2.97 -11.64
C HIS A 205 -2.84 -2.11 -10.82
N MET A 206 -4.01 -1.83 -11.38
CA MET A 206 -5.03 -1.01 -10.74
C MET A 206 -5.99 -1.88 -9.95
N VAL A 207 -6.38 -1.43 -8.78
CA VAL A 207 -7.40 -2.03 -7.92
C VAL A 207 -8.53 -1.04 -7.65
N LYS A 208 -9.71 -1.57 -7.41
CA LYS A 208 -10.87 -0.79 -6.99
C LYS A 208 -11.04 -1.03 -5.51
N LYS A 209 -10.86 0.00 -4.71
CA LYS A 209 -11.04 -0.02 -3.26
C LYS A 209 -11.63 1.31 -2.81
N TRP A 210 -12.48 1.28 -1.80
CA TRP A 210 -13.02 2.46 -1.11
C TRP A 210 -13.68 3.48 -2.05
N GLY A 211 -14.35 3.02 -3.10
CA GLY A 211 -14.93 3.91 -4.12
C GLY A 211 -13.95 4.45 -5.16
N TYR A 212 -12.65 4.23 -5.01
CA TYR A 212 -11.59 4.72 -5.89
C TYR A 212 -11.02 3.64 -6.80
N CYS A 213 -10.36 4.06 -7.87
CA CYS A 213 -9.55 3.20 -8.72
C CYS A 213 -8.07 3.56 -8.59
N LEU A 214 -7.34 2.84 -7.74
CA LEU A 214 -6.00 3.17 -7.27
C LEU A 214 -4.92 2.27 -7.89
N GLY A 215 -3.69 2.79 -7.95
CA GLY A 215 -2.50 2.03 -8.35
C GLY A 215 -2.00 1.14 -7.21
N ASN A 216 -1.97 -0.16 -7.41
CA ASN A 216 -1.52 -1.10 -6.37
C ASN A 216 0.00 -1.33 -6.43
N LYS A 217 0.50 -1.84 -7.55
CA LYS A 217 1.92 -2.16 -7.73
C LYS A 217 2.30 -2.12 -9.21
N PRO A 218 3.52 -1.70 -9.56
CA PRO A 218 3.96 -1.70 -10.97
C PRO A 218 4.29 -3.11 -11.46
N THR A 219 4.92 -3.93 -10.62
CA THR A 219 5.27 -5.33 -10.88
C THR A 219 5.28 -6.13 -9.58
N TYR A 220 5.26 -7.47 -9.66
CA TYR A 220 5.38 -8.32 -8.47
C TYR A 220 6.78 -8.25 -7.81
N LYS A 221 7.80 -7.80 -8.52
CA LYS A 221 9.19 -7.72 -8.05
C LYS A 221 9.64 -6.29 -7.74
N CYS A 222 8.72 -5.39 -7.36
CA CYS A 222 9.06 -3.98 -7.12
C CYS A 222 9.61 -3.69 -5.72
N TYR A 223 9.41 -4.59 -4.72
CA TYR A 223 9.70 -4.33 -3.32
C TYR A 223 11.14 -3.86 -3.07
N ARG A 224 12.15 -4.64 -3.46
CA ARG A 224 13.56 -4.29 -3.21
C ARG A 224 13.97 -2.93 -3.80
N SER A 225 13.47 -2.61 -5.00
CA SER A 225 13.79 -1.34 -5.65
C SER A 225 13.09 -0.15 -4.99
N CYS A 226 11.88 -0.35 -4.46
CA CYS A 226 11.16 0.67 -3.70
C CYS A 226 11.77 0.84 -2.31
N HIS A 227 12.13 -0.25 -1.63
CA HIS A 227 12.83 -0.19 -0.34
C HIS A 227 14.16 0.57 -0.47
N ARG A 228 14.96 0.27 -1.50
CA ARG A 228 16.19 1.01 -1.77
C ARG A 228 15.92 2.51 -2.01
N ALA A 229 14.83 2.85 -2.71
CA ALA A 229 14.46 4.25 -2.91
C ALA A 229 14.10 4.95 -1.58
N MET A 230 13.37 4.25 -0.69
CA MET A 230 13.06 4.78 0.65
C MET A 230 14.29 4.91 1.56
N SER A 231 15.30 4.04 1.38
CA SER A 231 16.50 4.04 2.22
C SER A 231 17.60 5.00 1.75
N SER A 232 17.72 5.25 0.44
CA SER A 232 18.87 6.00 -0.12
C SER A 232 18.50 7.08 -1.13
N HIS A 233 17.21 7.28 -1.45
CA HIS A 233 16.77 8.28 -2.41
C HIS A 233 15.39 8.82 -2.06
N CYS A 234 14.38 8.59 -2.91
CA CYS A 234 13.01 9.04 -2.69
C CYS A 234 12.00 8.12 -3.37
N LEU A 235 10.94 7.77 -2.63
CA LEU A 235 9.72 7.13 -3.13
C LEU A 235 8.59 8.14 -3.11
N LEU A 236 7.83 8.26 -4.20
CA LEU A 236 6.66 9.13 -4.32
C LEU A 236 5.37 8.31 -4.33
N GLN A 237 4.39 8.71 -3.54
CA GLN A 237 3.05 8.12 -3.47
C GLN A 237 1.99 9.20 -3.62
N ASP A 238 0.88 8.86 -4.25
CA ASP A 238 -0.32 9.68 -4.33
C ASP A 238 -1.30 9.26 -3.24
N LEU A 239 -1.51 10.13 -2.26
CA LEU A 239 -2.42 9.96 -1.13
C LEU A 239 -3.68 10.84 -1.27
N SER A 240 -3.95 11.40 -2.45
CA SER A 240 -5.11 12.28 -2.68
C SER A 240 -6.47 11.56 -2.54
N TYR A 241 -6.47 10.27 -2.26
CA TYR A 241 -7.70 9.54 -1.91
C TYR A 241 -8.09 9.68 -0.44
N TYR A 242 -7.23 10.23 0.43
CA TYR A 242 -7.62 10.63 1.77
C TYR A 242 -8.60 11.79 1.70
N CYS A 243 -9.64 11.71 2.51
CA CYS A 243 -10.69 12.70 2.53
C CYS A 243 -10.30 13.85 3.47
N CYS A 244 -10.34 15.07 2.98
CA CYS A 244 -10.11 16.27 3.78
C CYS A 244 -11.46 16.85 4.22
N ILE A 245 -11.62 17.07 5.51
CA ILE A 245 -12.77 17.73 6.12
C ILE A 245 -12.25 19.00 6.79
N GLU A 246 -12.86 20.13 6.51
CA GLU A 246 -12.55 21.42 7.10
C GLU A 246 -13.56 21.79 8.17
N LEU A 247 -13.08 22.25 9.32
CA LEU A 247 -13.88 22.86 10.36
C LEU A 247 -13.45 24.31 10.51
N ARG A 248 -14.44 25.22 10.65
CA ARG A 248 -14.23 26.64 10.92
C ARG A 248 -15.11 27.05 12.09
N GLY A 249 -14.59 27.82 13.03
CA GLY A 249 -15.31 28.31 14.20
C GLY A 249 -14.38 28.91 15.24
N GLU A 250 -14.91 29.29 16.36
CA GLU A 250 -14.14 29.77 17.51
C GLU A 250 -13.29 28.64 18.10
N GLU A 251 -12.08 28.94 18.54
CA GLU A 251 -11.11 27.93 19.00
C GLU A 251 -11.68 27.12 20.19
N GLU A 252 -12.28 27.76 21.16
CA GLU A 252 -12.79 27.10 22.34
C GLU A 252 -13.97 26.17 22.02
N GLU A 253 -14.92 26.62 21.20
CA GLU A 253 -16.07 25.82 20.78
C GLU A 253 -15.64 24.59 19.98
N LEU A 254 -14.67 24.76 19.05
CA LEU A 254 -14.10 23.64 18.29
C LEU A 254 -13.42 22.63 19.20
N LEU A 255 -12.61 23.09 20.16
CA LEU A 255 -11.90 22.21 21.09
C LEU A 255 -12.84 21.50 22.05
N ALA A 256 -13.87 22.17 22.54
CA ALA A 256 -14.91 21.56 23.39
C ALA A 256 -15.62 20.42 22.66
N SER A 257 -16.06 20.68 21.42
CA SER A 257 -16.70 19.66 20.57
C SER A 257 -15.77 18.49 20.24
N LEU A 258 -14.55 18.76 19.82
CA LEU A 258 -13.58 17.73 19.41
C LEU A 258 -13.03 16.93 20.62
N SER A 259 -13.09 17.47 21.84
CA SER A 259 -12.67 16.76 23.04
C SER A 259 -13.49 15.50 23.31
N GLN A 260 -14.76 15.50 22.90
CA GLN A 260 -15.67 14.36 23.04
C GLN A 260 -15.27 13.16 22.15
N LEU A 261 -14.51 13.42 21.10
CA LEU A 261 -14.09 12.41 20.12
C LEU A 261 -12.71 11.81 20.41
N THR A 262 -12.02 12.29 21.45
CA THR A 262 -10.62 11.89 21.69
C THR A 262 -10.36 11.57 23.15
N GLY A 263 -9.42 10.64 23.40
CA GLY A 263 -8.93 10.33 24.75
C GLY A 263 -7.57 10.99 25.02
N LYS A 264 -7.47 11.78 26.09
CA LYS A 264 -6.22 12.46 26.50
C LYS A 264 -5.05 11.49 26.76
N GLU A 265 -5.36 10.26 27.15
CA GLU A 265 -4.38 9.24 27.51
C GLU A 265 -3.67 8.61 26.29
N THR A 266 -4.23 8.74 25.09
CA THR A 266 -3.67 8.16 23.86
C THR A 266 -2.50 8.97 23.29
N GLY A 267 -2.35 10.23 23.73
CA GLY A 267 -1.29 11.12 23.25
C GLY A 267 -1.82 12.51 22.87
N PRO A 268 -1.13 13.22 21.97
CA PRO A 268 -1.56 14.54 21.52
C PRO A 268 -2.95 14.49 20.92
N THR A 269 -3.86 15.32 21.43
CA THR A 269 -5.21 15.53 20.91
C THR A 269 -5.24 16.77 20.01
N PHE A 270 -6.41 17.17 19.54
CA PHE A 270 -6.59 18.40 18.77
C PHE A 270 -6.13 19.66 19.54
N ALA A 271 -6.17 19.62 20.87
CA ALA A 271 -5.76 20.70 21.76
C ALA A 271 -4.25 20.74 22.08
N ALA A 272 -3.43 19.86 21.47
CA ALA A 272 -1.99 19.86 21.71
C ALA A 272 -1.37 21.19 21.28
N ALA A 273 -0.72 21.92 22.21
CA ALA A 273 -0.20 23.27 21.99
C ALA A 273 0.66 23.41 20.73
N LEU A 274 1.57 22.44 20.49
CA LEU A 274 2.42 22.41 19.29
C LEU A 274 1.64 22.24 17.98
N CYS A 275 0.46 21.61 18.01
CA CYS A 275 -0.38 21.44 16.83
C CYS A 275 -1.32 22.64 16.68
N LEU A 276 -1.79 23.20 17.83
CA LEU A 276 -2.73 24.32 17.88
C LEU A 276 -2.09 25.61 17.31
N SER A 277 -0.78 25.79 17.47
CA SER A 277 -0.05 26.89 16.82
C SER A 277 -0.10 26.84 15.27
N GLY A 278 -0.40 25.68 14.69
CA GLY A 278 -0.34 25.47 13.24
C GLY A 278 1.02 25.08 12.69
N CYS A 279 2.06 25.07 13.55
CA CYS A 279 3.43 24.74 13.15
C CYS A 279 3.66 23.24 12.95
N ARG A 280 2.79 22.41 13.46
CA ARG A 280 2.92 20.95 13.39
C ARG A 280 1.62 20.23 13.07
N GLN A 281 1.71 19.24 12.20
CA GLN A 281 0.64 18.30 11.95
C GLN A 281 0.52 17.31 13.11
N GLY A 282 -0.70 17.14 13.63
CA GLY A 282 -1.04 16.12 14.60
C GLY A 282 -1.62 14.86 13.98
N SER A 283 -1.64 13.78 14.78
CA SER A 283 -2.32 12.54 14.46
C SER A 283 -2.98 12.00 15.72
N VAL A 284 -4.25 11.61 15.62
CA VAL A 284 -5.05 11.13 16.74
C VAL A 284 -5.98 10.01 16.27
N VAL A 285 -6.33 9.09 17.18
CA VAL A 285 -7.41 8.12 16.94
C VAL A 285 -8.71 8.75 17.43
N VAL A 286 -9.70 8.79 16.57
CA VAL A 286 -11.02 9.34 16.83
C VAL A 286 -11.97 8.23 17.22
N TYR A 287 -12.82 8.50 18.22
CA TYR A 287 -13.84 7.62 18.76
C TYR A 287 -15.23 8.17 18.48
N ARG A 288 -16.26 7.39 18.71
CA ARG A 288 -17.62 7.92 18.81
C ARG A 288 -17.74 8.83 20.03
N ALA A 289 -18.59 9.83 19.95
CA ALA A 289 -18.75 10.84 21.01
C ALA A 289 -18.99 10.21 22.38
N GLY A 290 -18.09 10.48 23.33
CA GLY A 290 -18.15 9.96 24.70
C GLY A 290 -17.86 8.46 24.86
N GLN A 291 -17.45 7.74 23.79
CA GLN A 291 -17.25 6.28 23.81
C GLN A 291 -15.77 5.85 23.88
N TYR A 292 -14.88 6.72 24.33
CA TYR A 292 -13.50 6.31 24.62
C TYR A 292 -13.48 5.33 25.83
N PRO A 293 -12.71 4.23 25.78
CA PRO A 293 -11.83 3.70 24.71
C PRO A 293 -12.50 2.65 23.79
N THR A 294 -13.81 2.39 23.91
CA THR A 294 -14.49 1.18 23.39
C THR A 294 -14.91 1.22 21.94
N GLN A 295 -15.17 2.38 21.35
CA GLN A 295 -15.68 2.51 19.98
C GLN A 295 -14.80 3.41 19.10
N PRO A 296 -13.59 2.98 18.72
CA PRO A 296 -12.76 3.76 17.83
C PRO A 296 -13.32 3.74 16.40
N LEU A 297 -13.31 4.89 15.75
CA LEU A 297 -13.61 5.04 14.33
C LEU A 297 -12.35 4.79 13.49
N GLY A 298 -11.22 5.36 13.91
CA GLY A 298 -9.93 5.17 13.26
C GLY A 298 -8.99 6.37 13.41
N PRO A 299 -7.75 6.23 12.88
CA PRO A 299 -6.76 7.30 12.93
C PRO A 299 -7.05 8.39 11.91
N VAL A 300 -6.87 9.63 12.33
CA VAL A 300 -6.89 10.81 11.48
C VAL A 300 -5.62 11.62 11.65
N THR A 301 -5.25 12.38 10.62
CA THR A 301 -4.21 13.42 10.74
C THR A 301 -4.87 14.76 10.62
N PHE A 302 -4.41 15.74 11.40
CA PHE A 302 -5.02 17.06 11.43
C PHE A 302 -3.96 18.16 11.39
N LEU A 303 -4.37 19.31 10.88
CA LEU A 303 -3.55 20.51 10.79
C LEU A 303 -4.40 21.72 11.08
N TRP A 304 -4.00 22.52 12.05
CA TRP A 304 -4.55 23.84 12.32
C TRP A 304 -3.94 24.88 11.41
N ARG A 305 -4.73 25.83 10.97
CA ARG A 305 -4.22 27.04 10.34
C ARG A 305 -3.47 27.85 11.41
N PRO A 306 -2.25 28.37 11.13
CA PRO A 306 -1.54 29.26 12.06
C PRO A 306 -2.40 30.45 12.46
N ARG A 307 -2.22 30.93 13.68
CA ARG A 307 -2.96 32.09 14.19
C ARG A 307 -2.60 33.32 13.37
N SER A 308 -3.61 34.13 13.07
CA SER A 308 -3.45 35.44 12.44
C SER A 308 -4.16 36.46 13.34
N GLN A 309 -3.58 37.64 13.45
CA GLN A 309 -4.12 38.70 14.31
C GLN A 309 -5.50 39.18 13.83
N ASP A 310 -5.81 39.01 12.55
CA ASP A 310 -7.03 39.51 11.92
C ASP A 310 -8.20 38.51 11.92
N LEU A 311 -7.99 37.25 12.34
CA LEU A 311 -9.00 36.20 12.25
C LEU A 311 -9.41 35.66 13.62
N THR A 312 -10.64 36.00 14.07
CA THR A 312 -11.25 35.43 15.26
C THR A 312 -11.62 33.97 15.11
N ASN A 313 -11.95 33.51 13.87
CA ASN A 313 -12.33 32.16 13.58
C ASN A 313 -11.13 31.31 13.20
N ARG A 314 -10.96 30.17 13.85
CA ARG A 314 -9.93 29.18 13.56
C ARG A 314 -10.38 28.25 12.44
N GLN A 315 -9.39 27.68 11.74
CA GLN A 315 -9.60 26.74 10.65
C GLN A 315 -8.78 25.49 10.89
N LEU A 316 -9.40 24.32 10.78
CA LEU A 316 -8.80 23.01 11.00
C LEU A 316 -9.08 22.11 9.81
N TRP A 317 -8.06 21.46 9.27
CA TRP A 317 -8.19 20.37 8.31
C TRP A 317 -7.97 19.02 8.97
N ILE A 318 -8.88 18.07 8.72
CA ILE A 318 -8.81 16.70 9.20
C ILE A 318 -8.77 15.78 7.98
N TRP A 319 -7.71 14.98 7.85
CA TRP A 319 -7.62 13.94 6.82
C TRP A 319 -7.99 12.59 7.40
N ALA A 320 -9.04 12.02 6.85
CA ALA A 320 -9.54 10.70 7.18
C ALA A 320 -9.37 9.70 6.02
N HIS A 321 -9.23 8.43 6.36
CA HIS A 321 -9.27 7.38 5.34
C HIS A 321 -10.68 7.25 4.76
N PRO A 322 -10.87 6.96 3.44
CA PRO A 322 -12.20 6.90 2.83
C PRO A 322 -13.20 5.93 3.49
N THR A 323 -12.71 4.90 4.17
CA THR A 323 -13.56 3.91 4.85
C THR A 323 -14.27 4.43 6.09
N ILE A 324 -13.72 5.48 6.70
CA ILE A 324 -14.30 6.09 7.93
C ILE A 324 -14.89 7.47 7.67
N LYS A 325 -14.78 8.00 6.45
CA LYS A 325 -15.22 9.36 6.13
C LYS A 325 -16.66 9.62 6.56
N GLN A 326 -17.56 8.71 6.20
CA GLN A 326 -18.99 8.89 6.46
C GLN A 326 -19.28 8.86 7.96
N ASP A 327 -18.74 7.86 8.66
CA ASP A 327 -18.92 7.71 10.11
C ASP A 327 -18.35 8.92 10.86
N LEU A 328 -17.14 9.38 10.46
CA LEU A 328 -16.51 10.57 11.05
C LEU A 328 -17.31 11.84 10.78
N LEU A 329 -17.82 12.03 9.55
CA LEU A 329 -18.59 13.22 9.20
C LEU A 329 -19.87 13.31 10.03
N LEU A 330 -20.56 12.19 10.20
CA LEU A 330 -21.77 12.11 11.04
C LEU A 330 -21.47 12.43 12.51
N GLU A 331 -20.37 11.91 13.07
CA GLU A 331 -19.99 12.21 14.45
C GLU A 331 -19.55 13.68 14.61
N LEU A 332 -18.82 14.25 13.63
CA LEU A 332 -18.48 15.67 13.64
C LEU A 332 -19.73 16.56 13.58
N GLN A 333 -20.69 16.21 12.70
CA GLN A 333 -21.96 16.93 12.61
C GLN A 333 -22.72 16.89 13.96
N LYS A 334 -22.71 15.73 14.61
CA LYS A 334 -23.38 15.53 15.92
C LYS A 334 -22.74 16.38 17.02
N VAL A 335 -21.41 16.30 17.20
CA VAL A 335 -20.73 17.02 18.30
C VAL A 335 -20.65 18.52 18.06
N CYS A 336 -20.58 18.97 16.80
CA CYS A 336 -20.59 20.38 16.43
C CYS A 336 -22.02 20.92 16.19
N GLN A 337 -23.04 20.09 16.34
CA GLN A 337 -24.46 20.45 16.11
C GLN A 337 -24.71 21.06 14.70
N CYS A 338 -23.95 20.60 13.70
CA CYS A 338 -23.99 21.10 12.32
C CYS A 338 -24.93 20.26 11.46
N CYS A 339 -26.25 20.43 11.63
CA CYS A 339 -27.25 19.65 10.90
C CYS A 339 -27.74 20.33 9.63
N ASP A 340 -27.60 21.65 9.51
CA ASP A 340 -28.17 22.44 8.43
C ASP A 340 -27.28 22.44 7.18
N PRO A 341 -27.69 21.78 6.10
CA PRO A 341 -26.92 21.78 4.86
C PRO A 341 -26.97 23.13 4.18
N VAL A 342 -25.83 23.71 3.87
CA VAL A 342 -25.75 24.92 3.05
C VAL A 342 -25.85 24.49 1.58
N VAL A 343 -27.02 24.72 0.99
CA VAL A 343 -27.22 24.53 -0.44
C VAL A 343 -26.52 25.66 -1.17
N PRO A 344 -25.54 25.40 -2.08
CA PRO A 344 -25.00 26.46 -2.89
C PRO A 344 -26.11 27.16 -3.65
N PRO A 345 -26.11 28.50 -3.78
CA PRO A 345 -27.08 29.19 -4.59
C PRO A 345 -27.04 28.57 -6.00
N VAL A 346 -28.17 28.11 -6.47
CA VAL A 346 -28.34 27.68 -7.86
C VAL A 346 -28.06 28.92 -8.68
N VAL A 347 -26.89 29.03 -9.26
CA VAL A 347 -26.60 30.02 -10.29
C VAL A 347 -27.48 29.65 -11.48
N THR A 348 -28.65 30.18 -11.50
CA THR A 348 -29.43 30.28 -12.74
C THR A 348 -28.54 31.00 -13.74
N PRO A 349 -28.32 30.49 -14.93
CA PRO A 349 -27.58 31.20 -15.95
C PRO A 349 -28.26 32.54 -16.12
N ALA A 350 -27.60 33.63 -15.72
CA ALA A 350 -28.09 34.96 -15.96
C ALA A 350 -28.31 35.11 -17.43
N GLU A 351 -29.52 35.44 -17.77
CA GLU A 351 -29.91 35.90 -19.08
C GLU A 351 -29.02 37.06 -19.51
N VAL A 352 -28.21 36.84 -20.52
CA VAL A 352 -27.52 37.88 -21.22
C VAL A 352 -27.72 37.58 -22.70
N PHE A 353 -28.63 38.25 -23.26
CA PHE A 353 -28.67 39.02 -24.50
C PHE A 353 -30.03 38.90 -25.26
N PRO A 354 -30.47 39.97 -25.84
CA PRO A 354 -31.85 40.12 -26.34
C PRO A 354 -32.08 39.36 -27.63
N THR A 355 -33.24 38.81 -27.69
CA THR A 355 -33.88 38.12 -28.77
C THR A 355 -34.00 39.04 -30.01
N LEU A 356 -33.32 38.74 -31.09
CA LEU A 356 -33.79 39.10 -32.42
C LEU A 356 -34.79 38.06 -32.88
N GLN A 357 -35.99 38.49 -32.95
CA GLN A 357 -37.15 37.79 -33.51
C GLN A 357 -36.89 37.41 -34.96
N LEU A 358 -37.08 36.16 -35.32
CA LEU A 358 -37.35 35.72 -36.66
C LEU A 358 -38.48 34.67 -36.60
N GLU A 359 -39.54 35.01 -37.31
CA GLU A 359 -40.85 34.38 -37.41
C GLU A 359 -40.84 32.92 -37.82
N PRO A 360 -41.93 32.19 -37.52
CA PRO A 360 -42.08 30.77 -37.84
C PRO A 360 -42.65 30.55 -39.24
N LYS A 361 -42.16 29.56 -39.95
CA LYS A 361 -42.82 29.00 -41.12
C LYS A 361 -42.94 27.47 -41.03
N PRO A 362 -43.98 26.87 -41.61
CA PRO A 362 -44.79 25.82 -41.05
C PRO A 362 -44.36 24.40 -41.42
N GLU A 363 -44.94 23.48 -40.67
CA GLU A 363 -44.88 22.02 -40.84
C GLU A 363 -45.25 21.60 -42.27
N LYS A 364 -44.57 20.56 -42.76
CA LYS A 364 -45.19 19.58 -43.69
C LYS A 364 -44.72 18.19 -43.36
N THR A 365 -45.68 17.40 -43.11
CA THR A 365 -45.78 15.96 -42.91
C THR A 365 -45.21 15.12 -44.07
N SER A 366 -44.87 13.91 -43.70
CA SER A 366 -44.99 12.62 -44.39
C SER A 366 -43.76 12.00 -45.07
N ASP A 367 -43.61 10.77 -44.68
CA ASP A 367 -43.28 9.52 -45.39
C ASP A 367 -41.84 9.06 -45.65
N ALA A 368 -41.59 8.02 -44.97
CA ALA A 368 -41.13 6.66 -45.40
C ALA A 368 -39.86 6.48 -46.25
N LYS A 369 -39.00 5.66 -45.70
CA LYS A 369 -38.08 4.67 -46.36
C LYS A 369 -36.98 5.21 -47.28
N GLN A 370 -35.74 5.02 -46.89
CA GLN A 370 -34.84 4.04 -47.48
C GLN A 370 -33.40 4.09 -46.89
N ILE A 371 -32.87 2.92 -46.77
CA ILE A 371 -31.51 2.56 -46.30
C ILE A 371 -30.53 2.99 -47.37
N THR A 372 -29.54 3.83 -47.04
CA THR A 372 -28.25 3.82 -47.74
C THR A 372 -27.11 4.25 -46.81
N GLU A 373 -26.13 3.38 -46.71
CA GLU A 373 -24.84 3.62 -46.06
C GLU A 373 -24.13 4.78 -46.74
N THR A 374 -23.97 5.89 -46.07
CA THR A 374 -23.08 6.95 -46.57
C THR A 374 -21.93 7.17 -45.58
N LYS A 375 -20.74 6.97 -46.13
CA LYS A 375 -19.45 7.28 -45.55
C LYS A 375 -19.46 8.73 -45.03
N ARG A 376 -19.39 8.91 -43.70
CA ARG A 376 -19.22 10.24 -43.09
C ARG A 376 -17.79 10.71 -43.31
N LYS A 377 -17.59 11.58 -44.29
CA LYS A 377 -16.48 12.51 -44.42
C LYS A 377 -16.45 13.41 -43.18
N ARG A 378 -15.31 13.49 -42.52
CA ARG A 378 -15.06 14.45 -41.44
C ARG A 378 -15.04 15.85 -42.07
N LYS A 379 -16.08 16.58 -41.93
CA LYS A 379 -16.12 18.01 -42.16
C LYS A 379 -15.58 18.66 -40.88
N CYS A 380 -14.42 19.33 -40.94
CA CYS A 380 -14.03 20.33 -39.95
C CYS A 380 -15.12 21.42 -39.99
N LYS A 381 -15.87 21.55 -38.97
CA LYS A 381 -16.65 22.74 -38.64
C LYS A 381 -16.06 23.27 -37.35
N ASP A 382 -15.49 24.42 -37.45
CA ASP A 382 -15.19 25.32 -36.34
C ASP A 382 -16.53 25.73 -35.73
N ALA A 383 -16.97 24.97 -34.76
CA ALA A 383 -18.01 25.35 -33.83
C ALA A 383 -17.34 25.53 -32.47
N ILE A 384 -17.14 26.79 -32.10
CA ILE A 384 -16.74 27.23 -30.77
C ILE A 384 -17.88 26.89 -29.80
N GLY A 385 -17.96 25.60 -29.45
CA GLY A 385 -18.68 25.16 -28.27
C GLY A 385 -17.69 25.05 -27.12
N PRO A 386 -18.10 25.35 -25.88
CA PRO A 386 -17.16 25.24 -24.75
C PRO A 386 -16.59 23.82 -24.72
N PRO A 387 -15.28 23.66 -24.52
CA PRO A 387 -14.65 22.34 -24.54
C PRO A 387 -15.29 21.47 -23.49
N ALA A 388 -15.71 20.26 -23.86
CA ALA A 388 -16.34 19.32 -22.94
C ALA A 388 -15.42 19.11 -21.72
N LYS A 389 -15.83 19.65 -20.56
CA LYS A 389 -15.03 19.60 -19.33
C LYS A 389 -14.86 18.13 -18.89
N LYS A 390 -13.61 17.73 -18.71
CA LYS A 390 -13.26 16.45 -18.14
C LYS A 390 -13.64 16.47 -16.64
N ILE A 391 -14.38 15.47 -16.18
CA ILE A 391 -14.65 15.31 -14.76
C ILE A 391 -13.33 15.01 -14.05
N LEU A 392 -12.94 15.87 -13.14
CA LEU A 392 -11.82 15.72 -12.21
C LEU A 392 -12.39 15.68 -10.80
N GLY A 393 -11.79 14.86 -9.94
CA GLY A 393 -12.25 14.73 -8.57
C GLY A 393 -13.47 13.84 -8.41
N ASP A 394 -14.36 14.15 -7.46
CA ASP A 394 -15.53 13.35 -7.15
C ASP A 394 -16.67 13.55 -8.16
N GLY A 395 -16.49 13.02 -9.35
CA GLY A 395 -17.52 13.01 -10.38
C GLY A 395 -18.71 12.09 -10.11
N THR A 396 -18.73 11.39 -8.98
CA THR A 396 -19.87 10.56 -8.54
C THR A 396 -20.90 11.37 -7.77
N ARG A 397 -20.49 12.52 -7.21
CA ARG A 397 -21.34 13.39 -6.41
C ARG A 397 -22.29 14.18 -7.30
N SER A 398 -23.56 14.22 -6.92
CA SER A 398 -24.52 15.13 -7.56
C SER A 398 -24.17 16.58 -7.22
N PRO A 399 -24.38 17.53 -8.15
CA PRO A 399 -24.23 18.95 -7.87
C PRO A 399 -25.10 19.46 -6.71
N SER A 400 -26.24 18.80 -6.49
CA SER A 400 -27.18 19.12 -5.41
C SER A 400 -26.79 18.51 -4.05
N THR A 401 -25.77 17.64 -3.99
CA THR A 401 -25.32 17.08 -2.71
C THR A 401 -24.61 18.17 -1.90
N PRO A 402 -25.07 18.48 -0.69
CA PRO A 402 -24.44 19.50 0.14
C PRO A 402 -23.03 19.05 0.53
N VAL A 403 -22.13 20.00 0.56
CA VAL A 403 -20.72 19.80 0.96
C VAL A 403 -20.36 20.65 2.17
N THR A 404 -21.25 21.51 2.61
CA THR A 404 -21.04 22.39 3.75
C THR A 404 -22.27 22.34 4.65
N TRP A 405 -22.03 22.29 5.96
CA TRP A 405 -23.07 22.29 6.99
C TRP A 405 -22.74 23.36 8.00
N LYS A 406 -23.73 24.04 8.49
CA LYS A 406 -23.62 25.04 9.53
C LYS A 406 -24.31 24.57 10.80
N SER A 407 -23.82 25.03 11.93
CA SER A 407 -24.50 24.89 13.21
C SER A 407 -25.57 25.99 13.36
N SER A 408 -26.69 25.58 13.90
CA SER A 408 -27.76 26.54 14.30
C SER A 408 -27.50 27.24 15.63
N SER A 409 -26.73 26.59 16.52
CA SER A 409 -26.44 27.08 17.87
C SER A 409 -25.06 27.74 17.98
N ASN A 410 -24.05 27.16 17.32
CA ASN A 410 -22.66 27.60 17.37
C ASN A 410 -22.23 28.16 16.02
N ARG A 411 -21.19 28.99 15.97
CA ARG A 411 -20.66 29.54 14.71
C ARG A 411 -19.80 28.56 13.94
N ILE A 412 -19.93 27.24 14.21
CA ILE A 412 -19.13 26.20 13.56
C ILE A 412 -19.67 25.90 12.18
N VAL A 413 -18.75 25.76 11.22
CA VAL A 413 -19.02 25.35 9.83
C VAL A 413 -18.15 24.16 9.48
N ILE A 414 -18.76 23.08 8.97
CA ILE A 414 -18.08 21.89 8.46
C ILE A 414 -18.15 21.88 6.94
N SER A 415 -17.02 21.70 6.28
CA SER A 415 -16.94 21.60 4.81
C SER A 415 -16.19 20.35 4.38
N ASP A 416 -16.74 19.61 3.43
CA ASP A 416 -16.11 18.43 2.82
C ASP A 416 -15.24 18.83 1.64
N LEU A 417 -13.94 18.94 1.86
CA LEU A 417 -12.91 19.26 0.87
C LEU A 417 -12.35 18.03 0.14
N THR A 418 -13.05 16.91 0.17
CA THR A 418 -12.58 15.68 -0.53
C THR A 418 -12.31 15.97 -2.00
N MET A 419 -11.09 15.67 -2.47
CA MET A 419 -10.58 15.93 -3.83
C MET A 419 -10.32 17.41 -4.17
N GLU A 420 -10.50 18.35 -3.24
CA GLU A 420 -10.10 19.75 -3.44
C GLU A 420 -8.61 19.98 -3.14
N ILE A 421 -8.03 19.14 -2.29
CA ILE A 421 -6.61 19.14 -1.95
C ILE A 421 -5.94 17.88 -2.49
N VAL A 422 -4.88 18.06 -3.26
CA VAL A 422 -4.00 16.98 -3.73
C VAL A 422 -2.92 16.76 -2.67
N ARG A 423 -2.68 15.50 -2.29
CA ARG A 423 -1.67 15.13 -1.29
C ARG A 423 -0.70 14.11 -1.86
N TYR A 424 0.56 14.49 -1.98
CA TYR A 424 1.65 13.60 -2.38
C TYR A 424 2.60 13.35 -1.22
N ARG A 425 2.99 12.11 -1.02
CA ARG A 425 3.97 11.72 -0.01
C ARG A 425 5.28 11.31 -0.66
N LEU A 426 6.34 12.00 -0.32
CA LEU A 426 7.71 11.70 -0.68
C LEU A 426 8.39 11.04 0.52
N ILE A 427 8.97 9.85 0.34
CA ILE A 427 9.56 9.05 1.42
C ILE A 427 11.02 8.78 1.10
N GLY A 428 11.89 9.11 2.01
CA GLY A 428 13.33 8.84 1.91
C GLY A 428 14.21 10.06 2.19
N PRO A 429 15.52 9.84 2.40
CA PRO A 429 16.42 10.90 2.86
C PRO A 429 16.54 12.06 1.88
N GLN A 430 16.45 11.80 0.58
CA GLN A 430 16.54 12.83 -0.46
C GLN A 430 15.18 13.41 -0.86
N SER A 431 14.13 13.23 -0.06
CA SER A 431 12.80 13.76 -0.37
C SER A 431 12.80 15.29 -0.49
N PHE A 432 13.50 15.99 0.41
CA PHE A 432 13.60 17.44 0.33
C PHE A 432 14.44 17.93 -0.86
N SER A 433 15.56 17.28 -1.15
CA SER A 433 16.40 17.60 -2.33
C SER A 433 15.59 17.47 -3.63
N VAL A 434 14.73 16.46 -3.73
CA VAL A 434 13.81 16.30 -4.88
C VAL A 434 12.82 17.44 -4.97
N LEU A 435 12.25 17.88 -3.85
CA LEU A 435 11.33 19.03 -3.80
C LEU A 435 12.06 20.31 -4.20
N ALA A 436 13.24 20.56 -3.62
CA ALA A 436 14.05 21.76 -3.84
C ALA A 436 14.53 21.93 -5.29
N GLU A 437 14.84 20.81 -5.97
CA GLU A 437 15.17 20.84 -7.39
C GLU A 437 13.95 20.93 -8.32
N THR A 438 12.76 20.58 -7.81
CA THR A 438 11.53 20.56 -8.61
C THR A 438 10.80 21.90 -8.55
N MET A 439 10.92 22.61 -7.43
CA MET A 439 10.16 23.82 -7.13
C MET A 439 11.10 25.01 -6.92
N GLU A 440 10.66 26.14 -7.38
CA GLU A 440 11.30 27.44 -7.13
C GLU A 440 10.29 28.37 -6.49
N ALA A 441 10.73 29.18 -5.56
CA ALA A 441 9.87 30.18 -4.94
C ALA A 441 9.33 31.14 -6.03
N ALA A 442 8.08 31.56 -5.84
CA ALA A 442 7.40 32.41 -6.80
C ALA A 442 8.15 33.74 -6.99
N THR A 443 8.32 34.10 -8.24
CA THR A 443 8.93 35.40 -8.60
C THR A 443 7.93 36.52 -8.39
N GLU A 444 8.40 37.62 -7.87
CA GLU A 444 7.63 38.87 -7.74
C GLU A 444 7.21 39.41 -9.09
N ILE A 445 6.04 40.00 -9.16
CA ILE A 445 5.48 40.58 -10.38
C ILE A 445 4.91 41.96 -10.07
N ASN A 446 5.47 42.98 -10.62
CA ASN A 446 4.94 44.32 -10.58
C ASN A 446 4.04 44.56 -11.79
N ILE A 447 2.72 44.44 -11.60
CA ILE A 447 1.73 44.76 -12.63
C ILE A 447 1.00 46.01 -12.20
N SER A 448 1.15 47.06 -13.00
CA SER A 448 0.47 48.34 -12.77
C SER A 448 -1.05 48.27 -13.04
N LYS A 449 -1.52 47.27 -13.76
CA LYS A 449 -2.95 47.09 -14.11
C LYS A 449 -3.65 46.19 -13.14
N PRO A 450 -4.90 46.46 -12.76
CA PRO A 450 -5.68 45.55 -11.93
C PRO A 450 -5.85 44.20 -12.69
N SER A 451 -5.51 43.14 -12.01
CA SER A 451 -5.52 41.77 -12.54
C SER A 451 -6.48 40.92 -11.71
N HIS A 452 -7.27 40.06 -12.35
CA HIS A 452 -8.08 39.04 -11.68
C HIS A 452 -7.25 37.88 -11.08
N LEU A 453 -5.93 37.94 -11.23
CA LEU A 453 -5.00 36.96 -10.70
C LEU A 453 -4.68 37.27 -9.24
N TRP A 454 -4.67 36.25 -8.39
CA TRP A 454 -4.46 36.41 -6.95
C TRP A 454 -3.03 36.88 -6.59
N TRP A 455 -1.99 36.38 -7.30
CA TRP A 455 -0.59 36.65 -6.96
C TRP A 455 -0.17 38.09 -7.11
N PRO A 456 -0.50 38.82 -8.20
CA PRO A 456 -0.19 40.23 -8.30
C PRO A 456 -0.82 41.10 -7.21
N GLU A 457 -1.98 40.68 -6.66
CA GLU A 457 -2.57 41.38 -5.53
C GLU A 457 -1.83 41.11 -4.22
N GLN A 458 -1.29 39.91 -4.06
CA GLN A 458 -0.43 39.59 -2.92
C GLN A 458 0.87 40.39 -2.96
N CYS A 459 1.47 40.59 -4.13
CA CYS A 459 2.71 41.37 -4.29
C CYS A 459 2.55 42.84 -3.89
N LYS A 460 1.35 43.41 -3.86
CA LYS A 460 1.08 44.79 -3.40
C LYS A 460 1.21 44.95 -1.89
N SER A 461 1.11 43.91 -1.12
CA SER A 461 1.18 43.94 0.34
C SER A 461 2.62 43.68 0.79
N GLU A 462 3.27 44.66 1.38
CA GLU A 462 4.64 44.55 1.88
C GLU A 462 4.78 43.48 2.96
N SER A 463 3.81 43.36 3.86
CA SER A 463 3.81 42.35 4.92
C SER A 463 3.78 40.94 4.35
N LYS A 464 3.00 40.71 3.28
CA LYS A 464 2.90 39.41 2.62
C LYS A 464 4.15 39.07 1.83
N MET A 465 4.78 40.07 1.21
CA MET A 465 6.04 39.87 0.49
C MET A 465 7.19 39.59 1.47
N ASN A 466 7.26 40.28 2.60
CA ASN A 466 8.22 39.99 3.66
C ASN A 466 8.05 38.56 4.18
N LEU A 467 6.81 38.11 4.38
CA LEU A 467 6.51 36.70 4.74
C LEU A 467 7.01 35.72 3.65
N HIS A 468 6.71 36.00 2.38
CA HIS A 468 7.18 35.20 1.27
C HIS A 468 8.70 35.09 1.19
N GLN A 469 9.42 36.21 1.42
CA GLN A 469 10.87 36.22 1.48
C GLN A 469 11.41 35.39 2.64
N GLN A 470 10.81 35.48 3.84
CA GLN A 470 11.18 34.65 4.97
C GLN A 470 10.95 33.16 4.70
N GLN A 471 9.80 32.78 4.13
CA GLN A 471 9.49 31.41 3.73
C GLN A 471 10.49 30.90 2.69
N THR A 472 10.85 31.73 1.73
CA THR A 472 11.84 31.42 0.69
C THR A 472 13.23 31.21 1.32
N HIS A 473 13.61 32.06 2.27
CA HIS A 473 14.86 31.92 3.01
C HIS A 473 14.92 30.59 3.80
N VAL A 474 13.87 30.26 4.56
CA VAL A 474 13.75 28.97 5.26
C VAL A 474 13.85 27.79 4.27
N PHE A 475 13.13 27.88 3.14
CA PHE A 475 13.20 26.83 2.11
C PHE A 475 14.61 26.64 1.57
N HIS A 476 15.39 27.72 1.41
CA HIS A 476 16.79 27.66 0.97
C HIS A 476 17.71 27.05 2.04
N ILE A 477 17.52 27.36 3.32
CA ILE A 477 18.28 26.76 4.43
C ILE A 477 18.05 25.24 4.46
N LEU A 478 16.81 24.82 4.27
CA LEU A 478 16.42 23.41 4.25
C LEU A 478 17.04 22.61 3.10
N LYS A 479 17.49 23.25 2.01
CA LYS A 479 18.19 22.57 0.89
C LYS A 479 19.47 21.84 1.32
N GLY A 480 20.09 22.24 2.42
CA GLY A 480 21.31 21.59 2.95
C GLY A 480 21.07 20.43 3.92
N ILE A 481 19.85 20.06 4.22
CA ILE A 481 19.53 18.96 5.16
C ILE A 481 19.80 17.61 4.50
N PHE A 482 20.60 16.77 5.13
CA PHE A 482 20.95 15.43 4.64
C PHE A 482 19.83 14.40 4.86
N SER A 483 19.10 14.53 5.96
CA SER A 483 18.00 13.63 6.29
C SER A 483 16.78 14.40 6.78
N THR A 484 15.65 14.12 6.16
CA THR A 484 14.35 14.69 6.55
C THR A 484 13.95 14.35 8.01
N GLY A 485 14.54 13.31 8.57
CA GLY A 485 14.26 12.89 9.96
C GLY A 485 14.95 13.75 11.03
N GLU A 486 15.81 14.66 10.64
CA GLU A 486 16.49 15.60 11.54
C GLU A 486 15.57 16.73 12.02
N LEU A 487 14.54 17.05 11.25
CA LEU A 487 13.54 18.04 11.65
C LEU A 487 12.52 17.46 12.64
N PRO A 488 11.97 18.30 13.50
CA PRO A 488 10.89 17.92 14.39
C PRO A 488 9.69 17.33 13.62
N SER A 489 9.12 16.24 14.14
CA SER A 489 8.02 15.53 13.48
C SER A 489 6.81 16.42 13.24
N GLY A 490 6.27 16.37 12.04
CA GLY A 490 5.06 17.11 11.68
C GLY A 490 5.31 18.58 11.32
N THR A 491 6.55 19.06 11.28
CA THR A 491 6.90 20.46 10.89
C THR A 491 6.22 20.86 9.60
N VAL A 492 5.65 22.07 9.60
CA VAL A 492 4.91 22.64 8.46
C VAL A 492 5.69 23.81 7.89
N LEU A 493 5.72 23.93 6.56
CA LEU A 493 6.24 25.10 5.83
C LEU A 493 5.25 25.48 4.74
N GLY A 494 4.77 26.72 4.78
CA GLY A 494 4.02 27.31 3.67
C GLY A 494 4.96 27.92 2.65
N LEU A 495 4.60 27.84 1.39
CA LEU A 495 5.38 28.42 0.29
C LEU A 495 4.48 28.67 -0.92
N THR A 496 4.76 29.75 -1.66
CA THR A 496 4.21 29.96 -2.99
C THR A 496 5.31 29.70 -4.02
N VAL A 497 5.01 28.87 -5.02
CA VAL A 497 6.01 28.42 -6.01
C VAL A 497 5.57 28.72 -7.43
N ASP A 498 6.54 28.91 -8.30
CA ASP A 498 6.32 29.00 -9.74
C ASP A 498 5.86 27.64 -10.31
N ASP A 499 5.25 27.67 -11.49
CA ASP A 499 4.82 26.44 -12.17
C ASP A 499 6.02 25.52 -12.45
N PRO A 500 6.11 24.34 -11.82
CA PRO A 500 7.26 23.45 -11.95
C PRO A 500 7.40 22.86 -13.36
N ARG A 501 6.44 23.08 -14.25
CA ARG A 501 6.51 22.67 -15.65
C ARG A 501 7.42 23.57 -16.48
N LEU A 502 7.73 24.78 -16.00
CA LEU A 502 8.63 25.73 -16.68
C LEU A 502 10.08 25.24 -16.69
N THR A 503 10.49 24.54 -15.65
CA THR A 503 11.86 24.07 -15.42
C THR A 503 12.06 22.58 -15.65
N LEU A 504 11.20 21.97 -16.48
CA LEU A 504 11.24 20.52 -16.72
C LEU A 504 12.53 20.10 -17.45
N PRO A 505 13.39 19.24 -16.86
CA PRO A 505 14.60 18.79 -17.52
C PRO A 505 14.31 17.90 -18.73
N THR A 506 15.18 17.96 -19.74
CA THR A 506 15.05 17.16 -20.99
C THR A 506 15.19 15.67 -20.75
N LYS A 507 16.00 15.26 -19.77
CA LYS A 507 16.26 13.87 -19.38
C LYS A 507 15.95 13.68 -17.89
N LYS A 508 15.67 12.43 -17.50
CA LYS A 508 15.56 12.10 -16.08
C LYS A 508 16.91 12.23 -15.40
N VAL A 509 16.97 13.12 -14.43
CA VAL A 509 18.13 13.37 -13.58
C VAL A 509 17.75 13.01 -12.15
N LYS A 510 18.63 12.33 -11.43
CA LYS A 510 18.42 12.11 -10.00
C LYS A 510 18.79 13.39 -9.26
N ALA A 511 17.92 13.81 -8.36
CA ALA A 511 18.25 14.86 -7.43
C ALA A 511 19.42 14.41 -6.54
N LEU A 512 20.37 15.29 -6.34
CA LEU A 512 21.52 15.08 -5.48
C LEU A 512 21.42 16.05 -4.30
N PRO A 513 21.88 15.65 -3.09
CA PRO A 513 21.98 16.57 -1.97
C PRO A 513 22.89 17.74 -2.35
N CYS A 514 22.53 18.94 -1.97
CA CYS A 514 23.40 20.09 -2.15
C CYS A 514 24.57 20.02 -1.16
N VAL A 515 25.76 19.78 -1.65
CA VAL A 515 26.97 19.49 -0.85
C VAL A 515 27.81 20.74 -0.52
N ARG A 516 27.32 21.95 -0.73
CA ARG A 516 28.07 23.15 -0.40
C ARG A 516 27.64 23.73 0.95
N PRO A 517 28.39 23.51 2.04
CA PRO A 517 28.18 24.21 3.30
C PRO A 517 28.81 25.60 3.21
N ALA A 518 27.99 26.64 3.24
CA ALA A 518 28.44 27.91 3.75
C ALA A 518 28.36 27.81 5.29
N GLN A 519 29.41 28.07 5.99
CA GLN A 519 29.49 27.95 7.46
C GLN A 519 28.39 28.74 8.19
N GLU A 520 28.04 29.92 7.72
CA GLU A 520 26.95 30.74 8.25
C GLU A 520 25.54 30.07 8.16
N MET A 521 25.34 29.22 7.15
CA MET A 521 24.05 28.51 6.98
C MET A 521 23.93 27.29 7.89
N ASP A 522 25.01 26.78 8.44
CA ASP A 522 24.98 25.61 9.31
C ASP A 522 24.41 25.92 10.70
N GLU A 523 24.62 27.12 11.21
CA GLU A 523 24.06 27.56 12.49
C GLU A 523 22.53 27.75 12.40
N LYS A 524 22.06 28.48 11.40
CA LYS A 524 20.61 28.62 11.13
C LYS A 524 19.93 27.29 10.86
N ARG A 525 20.64 26.35 10.23
CA ARG A 525 20.13 24.99 10.00
C ARG A 525 19.99 24.21 11.31
N ARG A 526 20.96 24.30 12.21
CA ARG A 526 20.89 23.70 13.55
C ARG A 526 19.73 24.27 14.36
N GLU A 527 19.52 25.56 14.28
CA GLU A 527 18.39 26.22 14.92
C GLU A 527 17.04 25.66 14.39
N LEU A 528 16.87 25.57 13.08
CA LEU A 528 15.68 24.95 12.47
C LEU A 528 15.49 23.47 12.86
N MET A 529 16.60 22.72 13.05
CA MET A 529 16.54 21.33 13.51
C MET A 529 16.08 21.20 14.96
N LEU A 530 16.43 22.17 15.81
CA LEU A 530 16.08 22.16 17.23
C LEU A 530 14.69 22.76 17.51
N GLN A 531 14.42 23.93 16.97
CA GLN A 531 13.21 24.70 17.26
C GLN A 531 12.08 24.41 16.26
N GLY A 532 12.42 24.03 15.03
CA GLY A 532 11.48 23.90 13.92
C GLY A 532 11.35 25.20 13.12
N VAL A 533 10.41 25.19 12.18
CA VAL A 533 10.12 26.33 11.31
C VAL A 533 9.40 27.42 12.14
N PRO A 534 9.76 28.72 11.96
CA PRO A 534 9.06 29.83 12.62
C PRO A 534 7.55 29.82 12.31
N GLU A 535 6.73 30.22 13.27
CA GLU A 535 5.27 30.14 13.18
C GLU A 535 4.71 30.89 11.97
N LEU A 536 5.23 32.08 11.70
CA LEU A 536 4.83 32.87 10.54
C LEU A 536 5.07 32.12 9.21
N CYS A 537 6.16 31.38 9.10
CA CYS A 537 6.49 30.63 7.88
C CYS A 537 5.58 29.41 7.66
N CYS A 538 4.75 29.03 8.63
CA CYS A 538 3.78 27.95 8.48
C CYS A 538 2.48 28.38 7.78
N GLN A 539 2.28 29.69 7.57
CA GLN A 539 1.11 30.21 6.85
C GLN A 539 1.17 29.89 5.36
N SER A 540 0.01 29.76 4.73
CA SER A 540 -0.10 29.56 3.27
C SER A 540 -1.47 30.01 2.78
N ASP A 541 -1.51 30.63 1.61
CA ASP A 541 -2.77 30.99 0.95
C ASP A 541 -3.53 29.76 0.40
N LEU A 542 -2.96 28.56 0.53
CA LEU A 542 -3.66 27.29 0.22
C LEU A 542 -4.92 27.09 1.09
N TRP A 543 -4.96 27.70 2.28
CA TRP A 543 -6.14 27.69 3.16
C TRP A 543 -7.35 28.40 2.58
N GLU A 544 -7.13 29.44 1.74
CA GLU A 544 -8.18 30.23 1.17
C GLU A 544 -8.84 29.57 -0.06
N GLN A 545 -10.15 29.38 0.01
CA GLN A 545 -10.91 28.76 -1.09
C GLN A 545 -10.88 29.61 -2.36
N SER A 546 -10.95 30.92 -2.23
CA SER A 546 -10.88 31.88 -3.36
C SER A 546 -9.57 31.72 -4.13
N VAL A 547 -8.44 31.63 -3.40
CA VAL A 547 -7.12 31.42 -3.98
C VAL A 547 -7.03 30.06 -4.67
N ARG A 548 -7.47 28.98 -4.02
CA ARG A 548 -7.49 27.64 -4.63
C ARG A 548 -8.27 27.61 -5.95
N SER A 549 -9.43 28.28 -5.99
CA SER A 549 -10.26 28.37 -7.19
C SER A 549 -9.57 29.21 -8.28
N ASN A 550 -9.04 30.36 -7.92
CA ASN A 550 -8.32 31.25 -8.84
C ASN A 550 -7.14 30.54 -9.51
N VAL A 551 -6.32 29.84 -8.72
CA VAL A 551 -5.15 29.09 -9.21
C VAL A 551 -5.55 27.91 -10.11
N ALA A 552 -6.68 27.26 -9.83
CA ALA A 552 -7.17 26.15 -10.64
C ALA A 552 -7.74 26.61 -11.99
N ASP A 553 -8.46 27.72 -12.00
CA ASP A 553 -9.11 28.26 -13.20
C ASP A 553 -8.11 28.93 -14.16
N ASN A 554 -7.10 29.61 -13.61
CA ASN A 554 -6.09 30.34 -14.39
C ASN A 554 -4.86 29.49 -14.75
N LYS A 555 -4.95 28.18 -14.61
CA LYS A 555 -3.85 27.28 -14.95
C LYS A 555 -3.56 27.22 -16.44
N THR A 556 -2.32 27.54 -16.84
CA THR A 556 -1.85 27.42 -18.23
C THR A 556 -1.99 25.98 -18.74
N SER A 557 -2.58 25.83 -19.92
CA SER A 557 -2.81 24.51 -20.53
C SER A 557 -1.49 23.83 -20.96
N GLU A 558 -1.48 22.49 -21.00
CA GLU A 558 -0.32 21.74 -21.53
C GLU A 558 -0.07 22.02 -23.02
N GLN A 559 -1.10 22.42 -23.75
CA GLN A 559 -0.97 22.76 -25.17
C GLN A 559 -0.21 24.07 -25.30
N GLU A 560 -0.55 25.06 -24.53
CA GLU A 560 0.10 26.36 -24.51
C GLU A 560 1.56 26.25 -24.07
N LEU A 561 1.84 25.54 -22.99
CA LEU A 561 3.23 25.27 -22.57
C LEU A 561 4.04 24.55 -23.65
N ASN A 562 3.43 23.62 -24.37
CA ASN A 562 4.12 22.97 -25.49
C ASN A 562 4.34 23.90 -26.68
N ARG A 563 3.41 24.85 -26.92
CA ARG A 563 3.59 25.91 -27.91
C ARG A 563 4.82 26.77 -27.55
N MET A 564 4.86 27.29 -26.34
CA MET A 564 5.99 28.07 -25.82
C MET A 564 7.33 27.30 -25.92
N ARG A 565 7.35 26.01 -25.56
CA ARG A 565 8.57 25.18 -25.70
C ARG A 565 9.02 25.00 -27.15
N ASN A 566 8.09 24.98 -28.09
CA ASN A 566 8.42 24.86 -29.52
C ASN A 566 8.93 26.17 -30.13
N GLU A 567 8.59 27.29 -29.53
CA GLU A 567 9.04 28.64 -29.96
C GLU A 567 10.45 28.95 -29.46
N VAL A 568 10.92 28.25 -28.43
CA VAL A 568 12.29 28.45 -27.91
C VAL A 568 13.31 27.86 -28.88
N LEU A 569 14.30 28.64 -29.25
CA LEU A 569 15.36 28.26 -30.20
C LEU A 569 16.17 27.04 -29.74
N VAL A 570 16.48 26.94 -28.45
CA VAL A 570 17.24 25.81 -27.89
C VAL A 570 16.29 24.86 -27.17
N PRO A 571 16.07 23.63 -27.69
CA PRO A 571 15.20 22.67 -27.05
C PRO A 571 15.64 22.32 -25.63
N GLY A 572 14.75 22.49 -24.67
CA GLY A 572 15.02 22.18 -23.26
C GLY A 572 15.51 23.37 -22.44
N SER A 573 15.56 24.58 -23.01
CA SER A 573 15.76 25.80 -22.27
C SER A 573 14.61 26.04 -21.29
N ARG A 574 14.92 26.69 -20.19
CA ARG A 574 13.96 27.12 -19.19
C ARG A 574 13.02 28.15 -19.80
N LEU A 575 11.73 28.00 -19.56
CA LEU A 575 10.73 28.98 -19.89
C LEU A 575 10.72 30.07 -18.81
N SER A 576 10.66 31.33 -19.20
CA SER A 576 10.44 32.45 -18.27
C SER A 576 8.98 32.43 -17.78
N PRO A 577 8.74 32.67 -16.49
CA PRO A 577 7.40 32.80 -15.98
C PRO A 577 6.71 34.05 -16.57
N THR A 578 5.54 33.84 -17.17
CA THR A 578 4.71 34.93 -17.68
C THR A 578 3.67 35.38 -16.65
N PRO A 579 3.19 36.61 -16.67
CA PRO A 579 2.17 37.08 -15.72
C PRO A 579 0.91 36.17 -15.62
N PRO A 580 0.38 35.62 -16.73
CA PRO A 580 -0.79 34.75 -16.69
C PRO A 580 -0.52 33.37 -16.08
N GLN A 581 0.74 32.98 -15.87
CA GLN A 581 1.07 31.70 -15.29
C GLN A 581 0.80 31.72 -13.78
N GLY A 582 0.00 30.77 -13.31
CA GLY A 582 -0.37 30.66 -11.93
C GLY A 582 0.85 30.47 -11.02
N ARG A 583 0.93 31.28 -9.98
CA ARG A 583 1.75 30.98 -8.80
C ARG A 583 0.94 30.08 -7.90
N VAL A 584 1.55 29.03 -7.39
CA VAL A 584 0.84 27.95 -6.72
C VAL A 584 1.16 27.97 -5.24
N PRO A 585 0.20 28.26 -4.36
CA PRO A 585 0.40 28.13 -2.93
C PRO A 585 0.43 26.64 -2.55
N ILE A 586 1.38 26.26 -1.74
CA ILE A 586 1.59 24.89 -1.29
C ILE A 586 1.82 24.85 0.22
N LEU A 587 1.65 23.65 0.78
CA LEU A 587 2.11 23.32 2.12
C LEU A 587 3.01 22.07 2.07
N LEU A 588 4.15 22.18 2.72
CA LEU A 588 5.08 21.09 2.94
C LEU A 588 4.95 20.63 4.40
N VAL A 589 4.70 19.34 4.62
CA VAL A 589 4.55 18.79 5.96
C VAL A 589 5.52 17.64 6.15
N GLN A 590 6.45 17.80 7.08
CA GLN A 590 7.42 16.75 7.43
C GLN A 590 6.72 15.52 8.00
N GLN A 591 7.08 14.35 7.54
CA GLN A 591 6.56 13.08 8.02
C GLN A 591 7.64 12.31 8.77
N PRO A 592 7.38 11.87 10.00
CA PRO A 592 8.37 11.19 10.81
C PRO A 592 8.75 9.83 10.24
N GLY A 593 10.01 9.47 10.42
CA GLY A 593 10.51 8.13 10.12
C GLY A 593 10.28 7.14 11.25
N LYS A 594 11.04 6.05 11.25
CA LYS A 594 11.06 5.06 12.32
C LYS A 594 11.59 5.70 13.60
N GLN A 595 10.82 5.63 14.67
CA GLN A 595 11.15 6.28 15.95
C GLN A 595 11.89 5.36 16.94
N VAL A 596 11.87 4.03 16.69
CA VAL A 596 12.41 3.02 17.60
C VAL A 596 13.56 2.25 16.97
N GLY A 597 14.66 2.12 17.71
CA GLY A 597 15.85 1.38 17.32
C GLY A 597 17.03 2.29 16.97
N ASN A 598 18.20 1.99 17.51
CA ASN A 598 19.40 2.85 17.42
C ASN A 598 19.99 2.95 16.01
N GLU A 599 19.67 2.04 15.10
CA GLU A 599 20.42 1.92 13.85
C GLU A 599 19.83 2.70 12.67
N MET A 600 18.54 3.08 12.69
CA MET A 600 17.90 3.81 11.60
C MET A 600 16.70 4.65 12.08
N SER A 601 16.90 5.49 13.06
CA SER A 601 15.83 6.28 13.72
C SER A 601 15.01 7.16 12.77
N SER A 602 15.53 7.53 11.61
CA SER A 602 14.86 8.36 10.61
C SER A 602 14.42 7.61 9.35
N TRP A 603 14.57 6.27 9.32
CA TRP A 603 14.18 5.51 8.13
C TRP A 603 12.71 5.69 7.79
N GLY A 604 12.44 5.99 6.54
CA GLY A 604 11.07 6.20 6.06
C GLY A 604 10.49 7.58 6.38
N ALA A 605 11.30 8.51 6.89
CA ALA A 605 10.93 9.92 6.97
C ALA A 605 10.74 10.52 5.57
N GLY A 606 10.01 11.62 5.49
CA GLY A 606 9.74 12.25 4.22
C GLY A 606 8.93 13.52 4.33
N TRP A 607 8.31 13.92 3.23
CA TRP A 607 7.48 15.11 3.15
C TRP A 607 6.14 14.80 2.49
N ASP A 608 5.08 15.38 3.03
CA ASP A 608 3.82 15.50 2.32
C ASP A 608 3.80 16.86 1.61
N LEU A 609 3.46 16.85 0.35
CA LEU A 609 3.23 18.03 -0.47
C LEU A 609 1.73 18.18 -0.70
N LEU A 610 1.14 19.26 -0.19
CA LEU A 610 -0.26 19.59 -0.35
C LEU A 610 -0.39 20.65 -1.45
N LEU A 611 -1.30 20.44 -2.39
CA LEU A 611 -1.49 21.23 -3.59
C LEU A 611 -2.98 21.50 -3.83
N PRO A 612 -3.32 22.61 -4.48
CA PRO A 612 -4.68 22.85 -4.93
C PRO A 612 -5.08 21.87 -6.04
N LYS A 613 -6.37 21.58 -6.13
CA LYS A 613 -6.99 20.78 -7.18
C LYS A 613 -6.59 21.23 -8.57
N GLY A 614 -6.40 20.27 -9.46
CA GLY A 614 -6.01 20.55 -10.87
C GLY A 614 -4.50 20.62 -11.08
N TRP A 615 -3.69 20.83 -10.04
CA TRP A 615 -2.24 20.96 -10.13
C TRP A 615 -1.45 19.68 -9.95
N GLY A 616 -2.08 18.62 -9.51
CA GLY A 616 -1.41 17.36 -9.21
C GLY A 616 -0.51 16.87 -10.34
N MET A 617 -1.00 16.81 -11.58
CA MET A 617 -0.18 16.34 -12.71
C MET A 617 0.94 17.32 -13.09
N ALA A 618 0.78 18.61 -12.78
CA ALA A 618 1.81 19.62 -13.04
C ALA A 618 3.04 19.40 -12.16
N PHE A 619 2.85 18.95 -10.93
CA PHE A 619 3.93 18.56 -10.01
C PHE A 619 4.40 17.13 -10.20
N TRP A 620 3.47 16.20 -10.50
CA TRP A 620 3.80 14.78 -10.64
C TRP A 620 4.87 14.49 -11.69
N VAL A 621 4.76 15.13 -12.85
CA VAL A 621 5.68 14.89 -13.96
C VAL A 621 7.09 15.40 -13.65
N PRO A 622 7.29 16.65 -13.19
CA PRO A 622 8.60 17.14 -12.76
C PRO A 622 9.25 16.28 -11.68
N LEU A 623 8.50 15.89 -10.65
CA LEU A 623 8.98 14.98 -9.60
C LEU A 623 9.47 13.64 -10.18
N VAL A 624 8.73 13.04 -11.13
CA VAL A 624 9.16 11.82 -11.82
C VAL A 624 10.45 12.03 -12.63
N TYR A 625 10.65 13.21 -13.18
CA TYR A 625 11.88 13.55 -13.92
C TYR A 625 13.09 13.68 -12.99
N ARG A 626 12.91 14.02 -11.72
CA ARG A 626 13.97 14.02 -10.68
C ARG A 626 14.35 12.63 -10.18
N GLY A 627 13.88 11.58 -10.85
CA GLY A 627 14.32 10.21 -10.63
C GLY A 627 13.63 9.49 -9.48
N VAL A 628 12.57 10.04 -8.89
CA VAL A 628 11.82 9.38 -7.81
C VAL A 628 11.24 8.04 -8.25
N ARG A 629 11.16 7.11 -7.33
CA ARG A 629 10.47 5.85 -7.52
C ARG A 629 9.01 6.01 -7.13
N ILE A 630 8.10 5.45 -7.94
CA ILE A 630 6.67 5.55 -7.62
C ILE A 630 6.21 4.30 -6.88
N GLY A 631 5.57 4.51 -5.73
CA GLY A 631 4.88 3.52 -4.94
C GLY A 631 3.38 3.50 -5.23
N GLY A 632 2.71 2.40 -4.88
CA GLY A 632 1.26 2.28 -4.87
C GLY A 632 0.83 1.68 -3.54
N LEU A 633 -0.45 1.30 -3.38
CA LEU A 633 -1.04 0.81 -2.12
C LEU A 633 -0.21 -0.30 -1.46
N ASN A 634 0.33 -1.24 -2.24
CA ASN A 634 1.19 -2.30 -1.70
C ASN A 634 2.46 -1.73 -1.04
N MET A 635 2.99 -0.61 -1.54
CA MET A 635 4.16 0.02 -0.94
C MET A 635 3.82 0.85 0.30
N SER A 636 2.62 1.43 0.40
CA SER A 636 2.15 2.07 1.64
C SER A 636 2.12 1.06 2.80
N LEU A 637 1.52 -0.12 2.57
CA LEU A 637 1.51 -1.20 3.56
C LEU A 637 2.94 -1.62 3.96
N LYS A 638 3.83 -1.81 2.98
CA LYS A 638 5.23 -2.20 3.25
C LYS A 638 6.04 -1.09 3.92
N HIS A 639 5.74 0.17 3.67
CA HIS A 639 6.34 1.30 4.37
C HIS A 639 5.95 1.28 5.86
N SER A 640 4.64 1.17 6.16
CA SER A 640 4.16 1.06 7.54
C SER A 640 4.77 -0.14 8.27
N GLN A 641 4.85 -1.31 7.60
CA GLN A 641 5.47 -2.52 8.14
C GLN A 641 6.96 -2.31 8.52
N ASN A 642 7.77 -1.74 7.63
CA ASN A 642 9.19 -1.52 7.92
C ASN A 642 9.40 -0.39 8.95
N LYS A 643 8.48 0.57 9.01
CA LYS A 643 8.47 1.63 10.03
C LYS A 643 8.08 1.08 11.41
N GLY A 644 7.34 -0.03 11.48
CA GLY A 644 6.76 -0.58 12.69
C GLY A 644 5.46 0.09 13.12
N ALA A 645 4.84 0.88 12.24
CA ALA A 645 3.61 1.58 12.53
C ALA A 645 2.37 0.81 12.02
N PRO A 646 1.25 0.82 12.75
CA PRO A 646 0.01 0.20 12.29
C PRO A 646 -0.49 0.86 10.99
N HIS A 647 -0.98 0.05 10.06
CA HIS A 647 -1.51 0.49 8.77
C HIS A 647 -3.03 0.40 8.74
N PHE A 648 -3.69 1.52 8.55
CA PHE A 648 -5.15 1.57 8.52
C PHE A 648 -5.70 1.18 7.12
N PRO A 649 -6.81 0.42 7.03
CA PRO A 649 -7.61 -0.21 8.11
C PRO A 649 -7.09 -1.58 8.56
N HIS A 650 -6.01 -2.09 7.99
CA HIS A 650 -5.47 -3.44 8.14
C HIS A 650 -5.19 -3.83 9.60
N ASP A 651 -4.58 -2.93 10.37
CA ASP A 651 -4.09 -3.18 11.73
C ASP A 651 -4.95 -2.47 12.80
N TYR A 652 -6.28 -2.44 12.58
CA TYR A 652 -7.25 -1.85 13.50
C TYR A 652 -8.44 -2.80 13.70
N PRO A 653 -8.25 -3.92 14.42
CA PRO A 653 -9.28 -4.96 14.58
C PRO A 653 -10.49 -4.51 15.41
N ASP A 654 -10.34 -3.48 16.22
CA ASP A 654 -11.38 -2.88 17.06
C ASP A 654 -12.22 -1.81 16.35
N CYS A 655 -11.82 -1.40 15.14
CA CYS A 655 -12.57 -0.42 14.34
C CYS A 655 -13.53 -1.11 13.36
N PRO A 656 -14.71 -0.55 13.09
CA PRO A 656 -15.64 -1.11 12.09
C PRO A 656 -15.01 -1.26 10.69
N ALA A 657 -14.15 -0.32 10.31
CA ALA A 657 -13.43 -0.39 9.03
C ALA A 657 -12.39 -1.51 8.99
N GLY A 658 -11.76 -1.83 10.11
CA GLY A 658 -10.81 -2.94 10.24
C GLY A 658 -11.51 -4.29 10.21
N VAL A 659 -12.64 -4.44 10.89
CA VAL A 659 -13.48 -5.64 10.85
C VAL A 659 -13.92 -5.93 9.41
N ARG A 660 -14.50 -4.96 8.71
CA ARG A 660 -14.89 -5.10 7.29
C ARG A 660 -13.70 -5.46 6.39
N PHE A 661 -12.53 -4.90 6.67
CA PHE A 661 -11.32 -5.26 5.92
C PHE A 661 -10.89 -6.70 6.16
N GLN A 662 -10.98 -7.19 7.41
CA GLN A 662 -10.66 -8.57 7.78
C GLN A 662 -11.61 -9.56 7.09
N GLU A 663 -12.91 -9.29 7.08
CA GLU A 663 -13.94 -10.08 6.37
C GLU A 663 -13.68 -10.15 4.85
N GLU A 664 -13.39 -9.00 4.22
CA GLU A 664 -13.03 -8.95 2.79
C GLU A 664 -11.77 -9.76 2.49
N GLN A 665 -10.76 -9.68 3.35
CA GLN A 665 -9.50 -10.42 3.23
C GLN A 665 -9.71 -11.91 3.39
N GLU A 666 -10.49 -12.33 4.37
CA GLU A 666 -10.87 -13.73 4.59
C GLU A 666 -11.59 -14.30 3.39
N ALA A 667 -12.63 -13.63 2.89
CA ALA A 667 -13.37 -14.03 1.70
C ALA A 667 -12.44 -14.17 0.46
N GLU A 668 -11.48 -13.25 0.28
CA GLU A 668 -10.50 -13.32 -0.81
C GLU A 668 -9.56 -14.54 -0.65
N LEU A 669 -9.04 -14.76 0.56
CA LEU A 669 -8.13 -15.86 0.86
C LEU A 669 -8.82 -17.22 0.73
N LEU A 670 -10.04 -17.34 1.24
CA LEU A 670 -10.88 -18.54 1.12
C LEU A 670 -11.22 -18.83 -0.36
N ALA A 671 -11.61 -17.82 -1.13
CA ALA A 671 -11.83 -17.96 -2.56
C ALA A 671 -10.56 -18.38 -3.32
N LYS A 672 -9.40 -17.89 -2.90
CA LYS A 672 -8.10 -18.28 -3.45
C LYS A 672 -7.74 -19.73 -3.08
N PHE A 673 -8.06 -20.16 -1.86
CA PHE A 673 -7.91 -21.53 -1.40
C PHE A 673 -8.83 -22.48 -2.17
N LYS A 674 -10.14 -22.15 -2.28
CA LYS A 674 -11.14 -22.95 -3.04
C LYS A 674 -10.76 -23.11 -4.52
N ARG A 675 -10.11 -22.12 -5.16
CA ARG A 675 -9.63 -22.19 -6.55
C ARG A 675 -8.42 -23.13 -6.75
N ARG A 676 -7.67 -23.48 -5.71
CA ARG A 676 -6.57 -24.45 -5.83
C ARG A 676 -7.10 -25.86 -6.02
N PRO A 677 -6.47 -26.69 -6.87
CA PRO A 677 -6.82 -28.12 -6.96
C PRO A 677 -6.73 -28.79 -5.58
N PRO A 678 -7.64 -29.71 -5.21
CA PRO A 678 -7.70 -30.34 -3.88
C PRO A 678 -6.35 -30.91 -3.41
N ALA A 679 -5.60 -31.56 -4.31
CA ALA A 679 -4.27 -32.12 -4.01
C ALA A 679 -3.19 -31.05 -3.69
N LYS A 680 -3.41 -29.78 -4.07
CA LYS A 680 -2.49 -28.66 -3.81
C LYS A 680 -2.98 -27.73 -2.71
N ARG A 681 -4.11 -28.05 -2.07
CA ARG A 681 -4.61 -27.30 -0.91
C ARG A 681 -3.81 -27.71 0.33
N THR A 682 -3.43 -26.73 1.13
CA THR A 682 -2.84 -26.98 2.45
C THR A 682 -3.91 -27.55 3.37
N ASN A 683 -3.58 -28.58 4.12
CA ASN A 683 -4.46 -29.10 5.16
C ASN A 683 -4.09 -28.41 6.48
N TYR A 684 -4.83 -27.38 6.85
CA TYR A 684 -4.57 -26.57 8.04
C TYR A 684 -4.87 -27.33 9.34
N ILE A 685 -5.82 -28.29 9.31
CA ILE A 685 -6.11 -29.14 10.47
C ILE A 685 -4.85 -29.91 10.88
N LYS A 686 -4.12 -30.49 9.93
CA LYS A 686 -2.87 -31.22 10.22
C LYS A 686 -1.75 -30.34 10.77
N HIS A 687 -1.82 -29.05 10.50
CA HIS A 687 -0.87 -28.08 11.03
C HIS A 687 -1.33 -27.46 12.36
N GLY A 688 -2.47 -27.89 12.90
CA GLY A 688 -3.03 -27.32 14.13
C GLY A 688 -3.38 -25.83 13.99
N CYS A 689 -3.72 -25.39 12.77
CA CYS A 689 -4.10 -24.01 12.52
C CYS A 689 -5.62 -23.93 12.38
N LEU A 690 -6.29 -23.30 13.35
CA LEU A 690 -7.74 -23.20 13.40
C LEU A 690 -8.24 -22.15 12.41
N ALA A 691 -7.67 -20.95 12.43
CA ALA A 691 -8.10 -19.81 11.68
C ALA A 691 -7.01 -19.31 10.70
N PRO A 692 -6.84 -19.96 9.52
CA PRO A 692 -5.77 -19.61 8.60
C PRO A 692 -6.04 -18.34 7.80
N PHE A 693 -7.26 -17.82 7.77
CA PHE A 693 -7.68 -16.72 6.90
C PHE A 693 -8.20 -15.50 7.65
N CYS A 694 -8.51 -15.63 8.93
CA CYS A 694 -8.94 -14.57 9.85
C CYS A 694 -8.22 -14.71 11.19
N CYS A 695 -8.43 -13.75 12.07
CA CYS A 695 -7.94 -13.80 13.45
C CYS A 695 -9.15 -13.63 14.37
N PRO A 696 -9.58 -14.68 15.08
CA PRO A 696 -10.74 -14.65 15.98
C PRO A 696 -10.39 -13.94 17.30
N TRP A 697 -10.26 -12.62 17.25
CA TRP A 697 -9.81 -11.80 18.37
C TRP A 697 -10.73 -11.85 19.58
N GLN A 698 -12.03 -11.91 19.34
CA GLN A 698 -13.04 -11.95 20.39
C GLN A 698 -12.90 -13.25 21.21
N GLN A 699 -12.91 -14.41 20.52
CA GLN A 699 -12.75 -15.71 21.15
C GLN A 699 -11.40 -15.84 21.90
N LEU A 700 -10.31 -15.33 21.32
CA LEU A 700 -9.01 -15.33 22.00
C LEU A 700 -9.06 -14.56 23.31
N SER A 701 -9.64 -13.37 23.30
CA SER A 701 -9.66 -12.50 24.49
C SER A 701 -10.56 -13.10 25.59
N GLU A 702 -11.69 -13.68 25.21
CA GLU A 702 -12.59 -14.37 26.12
C GLU A 702 -11.92 -15.59 26.78
N GLU A 703 -11.30 -16.46 25.98
CA GLU A 703 -10.58 -17.63 26.50
C GLU A 703 -9.39 -17.24 27.39
N CYS A 704 -8.64 -16.19 27.04
CA CYS A 704 -7.52 -15.72 27.87
C CYS A 704 -7.99 -15.17 29.24
N GLU A 705 -9.19 -14.58 29.32
CA GLU A 705 -9.75 -14.10 30.58
C GLU A 705 -10.30 -15.24 31.44
N LEU A 706 -10.95 -16.24 30.82
CA LEU A 706 -11.44 -17.41 31.53
C LEU A 706 -10.31 -18.16 32.25
N ILE A 707 -9.23 -18.46 31.56
CA ILE A 707 -8.03 -19.08 32.14
C ILE A 707 -7.51 -18.27 33.35
N THR A 708 -7.77 -16.97 33.40
CA THR A 708 -7.33 -16.12 34.51
C THR A 708 -8.22 -16.28 35.72
N ARG A 709 -9.51 -16.41 35.54
CA ARG A 709 -10.49 -16.58 36.61
C ARG A 709 -10.37 -17.97 37.27
N GLU A 710 -10.28 -19.01 36.46
CA GLU A 710 -10.10 -20.39 36.95
C GLU A 710 -8.87 -20.54 37.84
N GLY A 711 -7.74 -19.98 37.45
CA GLY A 711 -6.52 -20.02 38.28
C GLY A 711 -6.55 -19.11 39.52
N GLU A 712 -7.50 -18.21 39.65
CA GLU A 712 -7.75 -17.43 40.90
C GLU A 712 -8.74 -18.15 41.81
N GLU A 713 -9.69 -18.87 41.26
CA GLU A 713 -10.68 -19.69 42.04
C GLU A 713 -10.06 -20.95 42.63
N GLU A 714 -9.23 -21.70 41.87
CA GLU A 714 -8.49 -22.85 42.38
C GLU A 714 -7.60 -22.47 43.57
N ARG A 715 -6.99 -21.30 43.57
CA ARG A 715 -6.12 -20.81 44.65
C ARG A 715 -6.87 -20.21 45.85
N ARG A 716 -8.13 -19.81 45.70
CA ARG A 716 -9.02 -19.44 46.79
C ARG A 716 -9.52 -20.69 47.49
N GLY A 717 -9.74 -21.80 46.74
CA GLY A 717 -10.09 -23.10 47.28
C GLY A 717 -8.99 -23.71 48.15
N GLU A 718 -7.71 -23.57 47.78
CA GLU A 718 -6.57 -24.05 48.56
C GLU A 718 -6.29 -23.23 49.85
N CYS A 719 -6.82 -22.01 49.95
CA CYS A 719 -6.61 -21.16 51.15
C CYS A 719 -7.77 -21.25 52.19
N GLN A 720 -8.85 -21.99 51.84
CA GLN A 720 -10.02 -22.14 52.76
C GLN A 720 -10.09 -23.47 53.48
N SER A 721 -9.06 -24.32 53.44
CA SER A 721 -9.04 -25.60 54.12
C SER A 721 -8.48 -25.56 55.55
N THR A 722 -8.34 -24.43 56.19
CA THR A 722 -8.05 -24.26 57.63
C THR A 722 -8.77 -23.09 58.23
N THR A 723 -10.04 -23.23 58.61
CA THR A 723 -10.66 -22.74 59.87
C THR A 723 -12.16 -23.04 59.79
N GLU A 724 -12.55 -24.07 60.51
CA GLU A 724 -13.93 -24.24 60.96
C GLU A 724 -14.24 -23.21 62.05
N ALA A 725 -15.36 -22.53 62.00
CA ALA A 725 -16.31 -22.31 63.12
C ALA A 725 -17.41 -21.31 62.72
N ASP A 726 -18.63 -21.86 62.78
CA ASP A 726 -19.88 -21.23 63.20
C ASP A 726 -20.24 -19.77 62.86
N THR A 727 -21.37 -19.56 62.18
CA THR A 727 -22.70 -19.25 62.72
C THR A 727 -23.66 -18.72 61.65
N VAL A 728 -24.90 -19.31 61.76
CA VAL A 728 -26.25 -18.74 61.63
C VAL A 728 -26.78 -18.29 60.27
N MET A 729 -27.78 -19.02 59.85
CA MET A 729 -28.83 -18.72 58.89
C MET A 729 -29.50 -17.37 59.05
N GLU A 730 -29.65 -16.67 57.95
CA GLU A 730 -30.86 -15.89 57.67
C GLU A 730 -31.32 -16.09 56.22
N GLU A 731 -32.45 -16.75 56.10
CA GLU A 731 -33.32 -16.80 54.96
C GLU A 731 -33.84 -15.41 54.64
N MET A 732 -33.63 -14.88 53.43
CA MET A 732 -34.60 -13.97 52.84
C MET A 732 -34.78 -14.30 51.37
N THR A 733 -35.94 -14.87 51.10
CA THR A 733 -36.60 -14.98 49.82
C THR A 733 -36.70 -13.61 49.13
N SER A 734 -36.22 -13.49 47.94
CA SER A 734 -36.63 -12.46 46.99
C SER A 734 -36.60 -12.95 45.57
N TYR A 735 -37.71 -12.76 44.95
CA TYR A 735 -38.16 -13.07 43.61
C TYR A 735 -37.16 -12.76 42.47
N GLY A 736 -37.27 -13.63 41.44
CA GLY A 736 -36.45 -13.60 40.23
C GLY A 736 -36.46 -12.27 39.50
N GLU A 737 -35.28 -11.72 39.30
CA GLU A 737 -34.96 -10.85 38.17
C GLU A 737 -34.19 -11.70 37.17
N ILE A 738 -34.78 -11.81 35.99
CA ILE A 738 -34.11 -12.29 34.78
C ILE A 738 -32.84 -11.48 34.63
N ALA A 739 -31.70 -12.10 34.85
CA ALA A 739 -30.41 -11.46 34.62
C ALA A 739 -30.34 -11.10 33.12
N GLU A 740 -30.56 -9.82 32.82
CA GLU A 740 -30.13 -9.24 31.57
C GLU A 740 -28.64 -9.55 31.42
N THR A 741 -28.33 -10.42 30.46
CA THR A 741 -26.96 -10.70 30.03
C THR A 741 -26.35 -9.39 29.60
N LYS A 742 -25.52 -8.79 30.48
CA LYS A 742 -24.68 -7.64 30.12
C LYS A 742 -24.00 -7.97 28.79
N PRO A 743 -24.08 -7.09 27.78
CA PRO A 743 -23.46 -7.36 26.50
C PRO A 743 -21.98 -7.62 26.73
N LEU A 744 -21.47 -8.77 26.25
CA LEU A 744 -20.07 -9.14 26.31
C LEU A 744 -19.22 -7.96 25.84
N SER A 745 -18.26 -7.51 26.66
CA SER A 745 -17.42 -6.36 26.34
C SER A 745 -16.65 -6.66 25.05
N ARG A 746 -16.76 -5.73 24.09
CA ARG A 746 -16.08 -5.85 22.81
C ARG A 746 -14.58 -5.72 22.99
N VAL A 747 -13.79 -6.45 22.20
CA VAL A 747 -12.33 -6.35 22.19
C VAL A 747 -11.86 -4.93 21.89
N VAL A 748 -10.90 -4.45 22.68
CA VAL A 748 -10.31 -3.10 22.59
C VAL A 748 -8.81 -3.20 22.35
N VAL A 749 -8.23 -2.28 21.62
CA VAL A 749 -6.77 -2.17 21.45
C VAL A 749 -6.20 -1.16 22.43
N LEU A 750 -5.16 -1.55 23.17
CA LEU A 750 -4.47 -0.70 24.15
C LEU A 750 -3.78 0.48 23.45
N ARG A 751 -4.21 1.70 23.76
CA ARG A 751 -3.65 2.96 23.23
C ARG A 751 -3.23 3.93 24.33
N ASN A 752 -3.49 3.63 25.58
CA ASN A 752 -3.03 4.43 26.70
C ASN A 752 -1.49 4.42 26.76
N ARG A 753 -0.86 5.57 26.60
CA ARG A 753 0.60 5.69 26.57
C ARG A 753 1.29 5.32 27.87
N LYS A 754 0.66 5.61 29.02
CA LYS A 754 1.21 5.23 30.33
C LYS A 754 1.28 3.71 30.44
N SER A 755 0.15 3.04 30.15
CA SER A 755 0.07 1.58 30.17
C SER A 755 1.00 0.92 29.15
N LEU A 756 1.12 1.48 27.93
CA LEU A 756 2.07 0.98 26.93
C LEU A 756 3.52 1.11 27.37
N ARG A 757 3.90 2.21 28.05
CA ARG A 757 5.26 2.37 28.59
C ARG A 757 5.58 1.35 29.69
N LEU A 758 4.64 1.12 30.60
CA LEU A 758 4.78 0.10 31.65
C LEU A 758 4.95 -1.29 31.02
N LEU A 759 4.07 -1.66 30.12
CA LEU A 759 4.11 -2.97 29.47
C LEU A 759 5.38 -3.14 28.62
N SER A 760 5.82 -2.10 27.89
CA SER A 760 7.08 -2.08 27.15
C SER A 760 8.30 -2.25 28.07
N GLY A 761 8.25 -1.65 29.24
CA GLY A 761 9.30 -1.78 30.25
C GLY A 761 9.40 -3.21 30.78
N TRP A 762 8.27 -3.82 31.13
CA TRP A 762 8.21 -5.20 31.62
C TRP A 762 8.63 -6.25 30.57
N CYS A 763 8.53 -5.95 29.28
CA CYS A 763 9.01 -6.81 28.21
C CYS A 763 10.54 -6.82 28.03
N ARG A 764 11.28 -5.94 28.73
CA ARG A 764 12.74 -5.86 28.59
C ARG A 764 13.44 -6.81 29.56
N PRO A 765 14.41 -7.61 29.07
CA PRO A 765 15.23 -8.41 29.98
C PRO A 765 16.10 -7.50 30.85
N THR A 766 16.14 -7.76 32.14
CA THR A 766 17.05 -7.11 33.07
C THR A 766 18.41 -7.81 32.99
N THR A 767 19.42 -7.13 32.45
CA THR A 767 20.82 -7.63 32.49
C THR A 767 21.44 -7.31 33.84
N SER A 768 21.97 -8.32 34.50
CA SER A 768 22.62 -8.23 35.81
C SER A 768 23.97 -7.47 35.84
N LYS A 769 24.39 -6.86 34.72
CA LYS A 769 25.59 -6.00 34.65
C LYS A 769 25.16 -4.56 34.53
N GLY A 770 25.34 -3.83 35.64
CA GLY A 770 25.01 -2.44 35.82
C GLY A 770 25.51 -1.50 34.73
N GLN A 771 24.77 -1.30 33.70
CA GLN A 771 24.80 -0.06 32.95
C GLN A 771 23.85 0.90 33.67
N LYS A 772 24.42 1.86 34.36
CA LYS A 772 23.72 3.07 34.82
C LYS A 772 23.23 3.80 33.57
N SER A 773 22.07 3.36 33.06
CA SER A 773 21.33 4.06 32.03
C SER A 773 20.67 5.26 32.67
N CYS A 774 20.90 6.42 32.10
CA CYS A 774 20.31 7.70 32.41
C CYS A 774 18.83 7.62 32.83
N ARG A 775 18.53 8.13 34.05
CA ARG A 775 17.31 8.74 34.54
C ARG A 775 16.02 8.49 33.71
N VAL A 776 15.58 7.26 33.67
CA VAL A 776 14.17 6.94 33.47
C VAL A 776 13.68 6.56 34.86
N GLY A 777 12.66 7.28 35.37
CA GLY A 777 12.08 7.01 36.67
C GLY A 777 11.88 5.50 36.86
N GLU A 778 12.19 4.99 38.00
CA GLU A 778 12.15 3.57 38.35
C GLU A 778 10.78 3.01 37.96
N LEU A 779 10.78 2.13 36.96
CA LEU A 779 9.59 1.41 36.55
C LEU A 779 9.21 0.48 37.71
N PRO A 780 7.94 0.47 38.16
CA PRO A 780 7.51 -0.45 39.18
C PRO A 780 7.80 -1.90 38.75
N PRO A 781 8.28 -2.75 39.65
CA PRO A 781 8.52 -4.16 39.34
C PRO A 781 7.20 -4.83 38.93
N LEU A 782 7.30 -5.84 38.06
CA LEU A 782 6.14 -6.67 37.71
C LEU A 782 5.91 -7.66 38.86
N ASP A 783 5.15 -7.23 39.85
CA ASP A 783 4.66 -8.08 40.94
C ASP A 783 3.19 -8.48 40.74
N ARG A 784 2.65 -9.32 41.59
CA ARG A 784 1.28 -9.79 41.49
C ARG A 784 0.27 -8.63 41.62
N SER A 785 0.53 -7.68 42.51
CA SER A 785 -0.36 -6.53 42.75
C SER A 785 -0.41 -5.61 41.50
N ALA A 786 0.73 -5.24 40.97
CA ALA A 786 0.81 -4.44 39.74
C ALA A 786 0.14 -5.16 38.56
N MET A 787 0.30 -6.48 38.43
CA MET A 787 -0.35 -7.28 37.42
C MET A 787 -1.87 -7.24 37.58
N THR A 788 -2.41 -7.47 38.76
CA THR A 788 -3.86 -7.47 39.03
C THR A 788 -4.48 -6.10 38.76
N VAL A 789 -3.86 -5.03 39.26
CA VAL A 789 -4.31 -3.64 38.97
C VAL A 789 -4.33 -3.36 37.46
N PHE A 790 -3.31 -3.78 36.74
CA PHE A 790 -3.21 -3.58 35.29
C PHE A 790 -4.31 -4.36 34.55
N LEU A 791 -4.54 -5.63 34.93
CA LEU A 791 -5.55 -6.49 34.30
C LEU A 791 -6.98 -6.02 34.57
N THR A 792 -7.27 -5.52 35.77
CA THR A 792 -8.61 -4.94 36.08
C THR A 792 -8.91 -3.70 35.25
N ALA A 793 -7.89 -2.88 34.97
CA ALA A 793 -8.02 -1.68 34.14
C ALA A 793 -8.13 -2.00 32.62
N HIS A 794 -7.61 -3.14 32.16
CA HIS A 794 -7.46 -3.47 30.75
C HIS A 794 -8.01 -4.85 30.40
N ARG A 795 -9.27 -5.12 30.75
CA ARG A 795 -9.96 -6.37 30.38
C ARG A 795 -10.23 -6.42 28.87
N MET A 796 -10.26 -7.63 28.29
CA MET A 796 -10.53 -7.89 26.87
C MET A 796 -9.67 -7.06 25.92
N THR A 797 -8.44 -6.76 26.31
CA THR A 797 -7.59 -5.81 25.61
C THR A 797 -6.49 -6.51 24.83
N LEU A 798 -6.28 -6.07 23.59
CA LEU A 798 -5.16 -6.46 22.72
C LEU A 798 -4.09 -5.38 22.72
N VAL A 799 -2.83 -5.78 22.60
CA VAL A 799 -1.72 -4.85 22.42
C VAL A 799 -1.04 -5.08 21.06
N TRP A 800 -0.74 -3.98 20.35
CA TRP A 800 0.05 -3.99 19.13
C TRP A 800 1.50 -4.29 19.44
N VAL A 801 2.06 -5.30 18.75
CA VAL A 801 3.42 -5.75 19.00
C VAL A 801 4.23 -5.92 17.73
N ARG A 802 5.55 -5.69 17.85
CA ARG A 802 6.54 -6.05 16.86
C ARG A 802 7.37 -7.22 17.36
N LEU A 803 7.48 -8.24 16.56
CA LEU A 803 8.18 -9.49 16.86
C LEU A 803 9.37 -9.65 15.90
N SER A 804 10.57 -9.70 16.44
CA SER A 804 11.81 -9.91 15.68
C SER A 804 12.28 -11.34 15.88
N VAL A 805 12.35 -12.12 14.80
CA VAL A 805 12.77 -13.52 14.84
C VAL A 805 14.27 -13.60 15.15
N LEU A 806 14.63 -14.33 16.20
CA LEU A 806 16.03 -14.44 16.67
C LEU A 806 16.91 -15.26 15.71
N CYS A 807 16.31 -16.19 14.98
CA CYS A 807 16.99 -17.10 14.06
C CYS A 807 16.46 -16.93 12.62
N LYS A 808 16.93 -17.79 11.70
CA LYS A 808 16.42 -17.82 10.33
C LYS A 808 14.91 -18.09 10.30
N GLY A 809 14.15 -17.27 9.62
CA GLY A 809 12.71 -17.42 9.48
C GLY A 809 12.07 -16.27 8.75
N LYS A 810 10.93 -16.56 8.16
CA LYS A 810 10.06 -15.56 7.54
C LYS A 810 8.68 -15.75 8.12
N PRO A 811 8.22 -14.84 8.98
CA PRO A 811 6.83 -14.85 9.45
C PRO A 811 5.87 -14.65 8.29
N GLU A 812 4.75 -15.36 8.33
CA GLU A 812 3.66 -15.24 7.36
C GLU A 812 2.45 -14.53 8.00
N LEU A 813 1.55 -14.04 7.16
CA LEU A 813 0.25 -13.55 7.60
C LEU A 813 -0.50 -14.66 8.38
N HIS A 814 -1.16 -14.31 9.47
CA HIS A 814 -1.86 -15.20 10.40
C HIS A 814 -0.94 -16.25 11.06
N ALA A 815 0.37 -15.99 11.16
CA ALA A 815 1.24 -16.79 12.01
C ALA A 815 0.80 -16.63 13.47
N MET A 816 0.79 -17.74 14.21
CA MET A 816 0.41 -17.76 15.62
C MET A 816 1.56 -17.31 16.48
N VAL A 817 1.25 -16.50 17.49
CA VAL A 817 2.18 -16.08 18.54
C VAL A 817 1.86 -16.92 19.77
N CYS A 818 2.83 -17.65 20.29
CA CYS A 818 2.61 -18.64 21.36
C CYS A 818 3.56 -18.44 22.54
N VAL A 819 3.14 -18.96 23.69
CA VAL A 819 3.94 -18.97 24.94
C VAL A 819 5.04 -20.02 24.85
N PRO A 820 6.32 -19.71 25.14
CA PRO A 820 7.36 -20.72 25.30
C PRO A 820 7.24 -21.43 26.63
N THR A 821 7.47 -22.74 26.63
CA THR A 821 7.61 -23.54 27.88
C THR A 821 8.99 -23.34 28.50
N ALA A 822 9.16 -23.78 29.75
CA ALA A 822 10.48 -23.77 30.41
C ALA A 822 11.52 -24.58 29.64
N GLU A 823 11.13 -25.70 29.05
CA GLU A 823 11.97 -26.53 28.18
C GLU A 823 12.41 -25.79 26.92
N ASP A 824 11.51 -25.04 26.29
CA ASP A 824 11.80 -24.23 25.11
C ASP A 824 12.85 -23.14 25.43
N LEU A 825 12.71 -22.49 26.59
CA LEU A 825 13.68 -21.47 27.04
C LEU A 825 15.07 -22.10 27.35
N ASN A 826 15.09 -23.32 27.85
CA ASN A 826 16.34 -24.08 28.04
C ASN A 826 17.00 -24.47 26.71
N LEU A 827 16.20 -24.78 25.66
CA LEU A 827 16.74 -24.99 24.31
C LEU A 827 17.42 -23.73 23.77
N LEU A 828 16.85 -22.56 24.05
CA LEU A 828 17.43 -21.29 23.64
C LEU A 828 18.79 -21.05 24.31
N LYS A 829 18.95 -21.39 25.61
CA LYS A 829 20.23 -21.29 26.37
C LYS A 829 21.31 -22.21 25.80
N LYS A 830 20.99 -23.40 25.36
CA LYS A 830 21.96 -24.42 24.89
C LYS A 830 22.61 -24.08 23.55
N LYS A 831 22.38 -22.92 22.95
CA LYS A 831 22.95 -22.45 21.65
C LYS A 831 22.86 -23.47 20.52
N CYS A 832 22.05 -24.52 20.63
CA CYS A 832 21.76 -25.44 19.56
C CYS A 832 20.94 -24.67 18.51
N GLY A 833 21.71 -24.07 17.60
CA GLY A 833 21.31 -23.06 16.67
C GLY A 833 20.05 -23.41 15.90
N SER A 834 19.32 -22.45 15.58
CA SER A 834 18.48 -22.29 14.39
C SER A 834 17.11 -22.97 14.34
N SER A 835 16.79 -24.01 15.04
CA SER A 835 15.44 -24.60 15.02
C SER A 835 14.77 -24.55 16.41
N GLY A 836 13.66 -23.81 16.50
CA GLY A 836 12.79 -23.85 17.67
C GLY A 836 12.07 -25.22 17.81
N PRO A 837 11.25 -25.40 18.85
CA PRO A 837 10.49 -26.62 19.07
C PRO A 837 9.54 -26.93 17.91
N GLN A 838 9.04 -28.17 17.87
CA GLN A 838 8.14 -28.64 16.84
C GLN A 838 6.79 -29.03 17.44
N GLU A 839 5.72 -28.58 16.79
CA GLU A 839 4.36 -28.98 17.09
C GLU A 839 4.12 -30.41 16.60
N PRO A 840 3.49 -31.29 17.40
CA PRO A 840 3.06 -32.60 16.94
C PRO A 840 2.06 -32.48 15.77
N PRO A 841 2.07 -33.42 14.81
CA PRO A 841 1.12 -33.38 13.70
C PRO A 841 -0.29 -33.71 14.19
N HIS A 842 -1.22 -32.82 13.95
CA HIS A 842 -2.63 -32.99 14.33
C HIS A 842 -3.38 -33.98 13.43
N ARG A 843 -4.40 -34.64 13.98
CA ARG A 843 -5.22 -35.59 13.27
C ARG A 843 -6.39 -34.91 12.55
N ASP A 844 -6.57 -35.20 11.27
CA ASP A 844 -7.71 -34.69 10.49
C ASP A 844 -8.91 -35.63 10.60
N HIS A 845 -9.82 -35.33 11.52
CA HIS A 845 -11.03 -36.09 11.80
C HIS A 845 -12.08 -36.00 10.70
N PHE A 846 -12.05 -34.98 9.85
CA PHE A 846 -13.06 -34.75 8.82
C PHE A 846 -12.74 -35.42 7.47
N LYS A 847 -11.53 -35.95 7.31
CA LYS A 847 -11.07 -36.52 6.03
C LYS A 847 -11.89 -37.74 5.58
N SER A 848 -12.35 -38.56 6.50
CA SER A 848 -13.20 -39.73 6.24
C SER A 848 -14.64 -39.36 5.85
N ARG A 849 -15.22 -38.33 6.50
CA ARG A 849 -16.57 -37.82 6.22
C ARG A 849 -16.67 -37.23 4.80
N VAL A 850 -15.67 -36.48 4.36
CA VAL A 850 -15.62 -35.93 3.00
C VAL A 850 -15.42 -37.02 1.93
N ARG A 851 -14.76 -38.14 2.26
CA ARG A 851 -14.60 -39.27 1.34
C ARG A 851 -15.88 -40.09 1.17
N ARG A 852 -16.71 -40.27 2.20
CA ARG A 852 -17.99 -40.95 2.12
C ARG A 852 -18.97 -40.19 1.23
N ARG A 853 -19.16 -38.87 1.41
CA ARG A 853 -20.02 -38.02 0.57
C ARG A 853 -19.66 -38.00 -0.93
N LYS A 854 -18.40 -38.26 -1.29
CA LYS A 854 -17.99 -38.37 -2.71
C LYS A 854 -18.32 -39.74 -3.34
N LYS A 855 -18.66 -40.77 -2.54
CA LYS A 855 -19.03 -42.10 -3.03
C LYS A 855 -20.55 -42.26 -3.20
N GLU A 856 -21.35 -41.49 -2.50
CA GLU A 856 -22.81 -41.58 -2.51
C GLU A 856 -23.53 -41.13 -3.79
N PRO A 857 -23.09 -40.10 -4.55
CA PRO A 857 -23.80 -39.69 -5.76
C PRO A 857 -23.58 -40.59 -6.99
N LYS A 858 -22.71 -41.60 -6.95
CA LYS A 858 -22.53 -42.52 -8.07
C LYS A 858 -23.40 -43.81 -7.99
N LYS A 859 -24.05 -44.06 -6.87
CA LYS A 859 -24.95 -45.19 -6.73
C LYS A 859 -26.45 -44.84 -6.93
N ALA A 860 -26.78 -43.54 -6.90
CA ALA A 860 -28.16 -43.07 -7.11
C ALA A 860 -28.52 -42.78 -8.58
N ALA A 861 -27.54 -42.86 -9.50
CA ALA A 861 -27.78 -42.61 -10.93
C ALA A 861 -27.84 -43.86 -11.81
N GLU A 862 -27.70 -45.05 -11.23
CA GLU A 862 -27.77 -46.33 -11.98
C GLU A 862 -28.89 -47.29 -11.54
N SER A 863 -29.85 -46.83 -10.73
CA SER A 863 -31.00 -47.64 -10.34
C SER A 863 -32.32 -46.87 -10.39
N SER A 864 -32.70 -46.44 -11.59
CA SER A 864 -34.06 -46.04 -11.90
C SER A 864 -34.44 -46.61 -13.25
N SER A 865 -34.59 -47.90 -13.31
CA SER A 865 -35.56 -48.60 -14.17
C SER A 865 -35.90 -49.94 -13.52
N ASP A 866 -37.19 -50.14 -13.39
CA ASP A 866 -37.93 -51.35 -13.15
C ASP A 866 -38.30 -51.75 -11.71
N ASN A 867 -39.59 -51.65 -11.59
CA ASN A 867 -40.59 -52.54 -11.00
C ASN A 867 -41.11 -52.29 -9.55
N ILE A 868 -42.38 -51.99 -9.64
CA ILE A 868 -43.45 -52.10 -8.65
C ILE A 868 -43.58 -53.55 -8.10
N GLN A 869 -43.62 -53.71 -6.82
CA GLN A 869 -44.62 -54.48 -6.04
C GLN A 869 -44.17 -54.75 -4.59
N GLY A 870 -45.11 -54.49 -3.72
CA GLY A 870 -45.24 -54.59 -2.31
C GLY A 870 -44.69 -55.77 -1.52
N LYS A 871 -44.42 -55.47 -0.25
CA LYS A 871 -44.98 -56.19 0.89
C LYS A 871 -44.45 -55.57 2.18
N GLU A 872 -45.38 -55.31 3.06
CA GLU A 872 -45.22 -55.05 4.49
C GLU A 872 -44.56 -56.25 5.20
N SER A 873 -43.76 -56.00 6.21
CA SER A 873 -43.74 -56.77 7.46
C SER A 873 -43.02 -55.95 8.55
N VAL A 874 -43.76 -55.79 9.59
CA VAL A 874 -43.49 -55.38 10.97
C VAL A 874 -42.46 -56.32 11.65
N PHE A 875 -41.46 -55.77 12.36
CA PHE A 875 -41.07 -56.25 13.68
C PHE A 875 -40.27 -55.15 14.45
N SER A 876 -40.82 -54.87 15.61
CA SER A 876 -40.32 -54.09 16.73
C SER A 876 -39.11 -54.69 17.40
N THR A 877 -38.19 -53.89 17.89
CA THR A 877 -37.57 -54.02 19.23
C THR A 877 -36.79 -52.73 19.55
N GLU A 878 -37.22 -52.06 20.58
CA GLU A 878 -36.51 -51.01 21.38
C GLU A 878 -35.48 -51.66 22.34
N PRO A 879 -34.84 -50.85 23.22
CA PRO A 879 -33.86 -49.81 23.11
C PRO A 879 -32.63 -49.98 24.03
N ASN A 880 -31.62 -49.15 23.90
CA ASN A 880 -30.91 -48.62 25.07
C ASN A 880 -30.11 -47.33 24.73
N PRO A 881 -30.08 -46.38 25.64
CA PRO A 881 -29.60 -45.05 25.40
C PRO A 881 -28.17 -44.87 25.86
N THR A 882 -27.31 -44.40 24.98
CA THR A 882 -26.06 -43.74 25.33
C THR A 882 -25.97 -42.38 24.62
N THR A 883 -25.98 -41.41 25.44
CA THR A 883 -25.88 -39.98 25.20
C THR A 883 -24.87 -39.65 24.13
N SER A 884 -25.35 -39.27 22.94
CA SER A 884 -24.57 -38.51 21.98
C SER A 884 -25.33 -37.21 21.72
N VAL A 885 -24.75 -36.13 22.19
CA VAL A 885 -25.19 -34.78 21.91
C VAL A 885 -25.15 -34.59 20.41
N VAL A 886 -26.30 -34.67 19.77
CA VAL A 886 -26.48 -34.33 18.35
C VAL A 886 -26.54 -32.82 18.24
N LEU A 887 -25.41 -32.22 17.94
CA LEU A 887 -25.37 -30.88 17.38
C LEU A 887 -25.97 -30.90 15.96
N ASN A 888 -27.24 -30.54 15.87
CA ASN A 888 -27.89 -30.18 14.60
C ASN A 888 -27.30 -28.87 14.09
N SER A 889 -26.11 -28.92 13.49
CA SER A 889 -25.62 -27.86 12.67
C SER A 889 -26.08 -28.10 11.23
N SER A 890 -26.79 -27.15 10.67
CA SER A 890 -27.12 -27.03 9.25
C SER A 890 -25.94 -27.43 8.39
N SER A 891 -26.17 -28.38 7.48
CA SER A 891 -25.16 -29.10 6.72
C SER A 891 -24.53 -28.24 5.61
N SER A 892 -23.82 -27.19 5.97
CA SER A 892 -23.08 -26.35 5.02
C SER A 892 -21.64 -26.84 4.88
N ASP A 893 -21.29 -27.20 3.70
CA ASP A 893 -19.97 -27.37 3.05
C ASP A 893 -18.73 -27.56 3.95
N ILE A 894 -18.52 -28.77 4.48
CA ILE A 894 -17.22 -29.14 5.06
C ILE A 894 -16.15 -29.08 3.97
N ILE A 895 -15.25 -28.11 4.06
CA ILE A 895 -14.14 -27.93 3.13
C ILE A 895 -12.94 -28.72 3.62
N LEU A 896 -12.43 -29.63 2.78
CA LEU A 896 -11.28 -30.48 3.13
C LEU A 896 -10.07 -29.64 3.54
N GLY A 897 -9.58 -29.87 4.78
CA GLY A 897 -8.39 -29.23 5.34
C GLY A 897 -8.64 -27.91 6.06
N LEU A 898 -9.91 -27.53 6.28
CA LEU A 898 -10.32 -26.42 7.12
C LEU A 898 -11.21 -26.92 8.25
N TRP A 899 -11.11 -26.26 9.40
CA TRP A 899 -12.02 -26.50 10.52
C TRP A 899 -13.41 -25.95 10.17
N PRO A 900 -14.47 -26.68 10.52
CA PRO A 900 -15.83 -26.14 10.45
C PRO A 900 -16.10 -25.21 11.63
N ASP A 901 -17.07 -24.30 11.46
CA ASP A 901 -17.58 -23.49 12.57
C ASP A 901 -18.56 -24.31 13.44
N PRO A 902 -18.60 -24.11 14.76
CA PRO A 902 -17.74 -23.21 15.56
C PRO A 902 -16.32 -23.76 15.72
N LEU A 903 -15.35 -22.84 15.87
CA LEU A 903 -13.96 -23.22 16.11
C LEU A 903 -13.80 -23.82 17.51
N PRO A 904 -12.93 -24.84 17.70
CA PRO A 904 -12.58 -25.33 19.02
C PRO A 904 -11.76 -24.27 19.79
N SER A 905 -11.47 -24.55 21.07
CA SER A 905 -10.65 -23.66 21.90
C SER A 905 -9.32 -23.34 21.21
N ILE A 906 -9.03 -22.04 21.14
CA ILE A 906 -7.83 -21.49 20.49
C ILE A 906 -6.60 -21.70 21.35
N THR A 907 -6.75 -21.54 22.64
CA THR A 907 -5.66 -21.59 23.62
C THR A 907 -5.16 -22.99 23.86
N SER A 908 -6.05 -24.00 23.84
CA SER A 908 -5.73 -25.40 24.14
C SER A 908 -5.50 -26.30 22.92
N ASN A 909 -5.78 -25.80 21.67
CA ASN A 909 -5.66 -26.64 20.46
C ASN A 909 -4.24 -27.09 20.13
N CYS A 910 -3.23 -26.34 20.52
CA CYS A 910 -1.81 -26.62 20.25
C CYS A 910 -1.05 -26.95 21.53
N SER A 911 0.12 -27.55 21.36
CA SER A 911 1.00 -27.87 22.50
C SER A 911 1.53 -26.65 23.26
N ARG A 912 1.39 -25.46 22.67
CA ARG A 912 1.74 -24.15 23.26
C ARG A 912 0.53 -23.23 23.17
N VAL A 913 0.27 -22.54 24.27
CA VAL A 913 -0.84 -21.58 24.36
C VAL A 913 -0.67 -20.46 23.35
N THR A 914 -1.71 -20.20 22.56
CA THR A 914 -1.72 -19.11 21.58
C THR A 914 -2.09 -17.80 22.27
N LEU A 915 -1.23 -16.78 22.12
CA LEU A 915 -1.40 -15.43 22.66
C LEU A 915 -2.03 -14.46 21.66
N GLY A 916 -1.87 -14.74 20.37
CA GLY A 916 -2.27 -13.81 19.31
C GLY A 916 -1.83 -14.22 17.91
N TRP A 917 -1.96 -13.29 16.97
CA TRP A 917 -1.62 -13.52 15.57
C TRP A 917 -0.88 -12.36 14.93
N VAL A 918 -0.14 -12.72 13.90
CA VAL A 918 0.57 -11.80 13.01
C VAL A 918 -0.36 -11.28 11.93
N THR A 919 -0.54 -9.97 11.88
CA THR A 919 -1.28 -9.28 10.82
C THR A 919 -0.41 -8.94 9.62
N GLN A 920 0.89 -8.72 9.85
CA GLN A 920 1.89 -8.47 8.81
C GLN A 920 3.20 -9.19 9.13
N GLY A 921 3.67 -10.04 8.23
CA GLY A 921 4.96 -10.73 8.38
C GLY A 921 5.76 -10.73 7.08
N ASP A 922 7.05 -10.51 7.17
CA ASP A 922 7.99 -10.62 6.04
C ASP A 922 9.44 -10.68 6.55
N PHE A 923 10.38 -10.84 5.62
CA PHE A 923 11.78 -10.59 5.90
C PHE A 923 12.06 -9.09 5.79
N SER A 924 12.50 -8.48 6.88
CA SER A 924 12.87 -7.06 6.92
C SER A 924 14.26 -6.87 6.30
N LEU A 925 14.34 -6.03 5.27
CA LEU A 925 15.60 -5.69 4.62
C LEU A 925 16.45 -4.71 5.46
N SER A 926 15.81 -3.98 6.38
CA SER A 926 16.48 -3.06 7.28
C SER A 926 17.06 -3.75 8.51
N ALA A 927 16.28 -4.69 9.10
CA ALA A 927 16.70 -5.42 10.29
C ALA A 927 17.54 -6.67 9.97
N GLY A 928 17.56 -7.14 8.71
CA GLY A 928 18.26 -8.37 8.31
C GLY A 928 17.68 -9.67 8.87
N CYS A 929 16.52 -9.61 9.50
CA CYS A 929 15.82 -10.75 10.11
C CYS A 929 14.34 -10.81 9.69
N GLY A 930 13.66 -11.88 10.08
CA GLY A 930 12.20 -11.95 9.96
C GLY A 930 11.55 -11.02 10.97
N GLU A 931 10.70 -10.11 10.51
CA GLU A 931 9.89 -9.24 11.36
C GLU A 931 8.40 -9.52 11.15
N ALA A 932 7.66 -9.51 12.24
CA ALA A 932 6.22 -9.65 12.27
C ALA A 932 5.61 -8.50 13.08
N LEU A 933 4.47 -8.04 12.63
CA LEU A 933 3.60 -7.11 13.35
C LEU A 933 2.27 -7.81 13.59
N GLY A 934 1.69 -7.61 14.75
CA GLY A 934 0.44 -8.26 15.10
C GLY A 934 -0.11 -7.80 16.44
N PHE A 935 -1.07 -8.55 16.93
CA PHE A 935 -1.69 -8.30 18.24
C PHE A 935 -1.58 -9.54 19.12
N VAL A 936 -1.42 -9.28 20.39
CA VAL A 936 -1.48 -10.30 21.44
C VAL A 936 -2.42 -9.85 22.56
N SER A 937 -3.03 -10.81 23.26
CA SER A 937 -3.84 -10.52 24.44
C SER A 937 -2.95 -9.97 25.56
N VAL A 938 -3.37 -8.86 26.15
CA VAL A 938 -2.65 -8.24 27.29
C VAL A 938 -2.63 -9.18 28.49
N THR A 939 -3.75 -9.82 28.77
CA THR A 939 -3.90 -10.78 29.88
C THR A 939 -2.92 -11.95 29.76
N ALA A 940 -2.90 -12.60 28.60
CA ALA A 940 -2.00 -13.73 28.36
C ALA A 940 -0.53 -13.32 28.30
N LEU A 941 -0.23 -12.12 27.75
CA LEU A 941 1.12 -11.58 27.73
C LEU A 941 1.65 -11.31 29.12
N LEU A 942 0.91 -10.64 30.00
CA LEU A 942 1.33 -10.33 31.36
C LEU A 942 1.58 -11.59 32.18
N LYS A 943 0.71 -12.60 32.10
CA LYS A 943 0.96 -13.91 32.74
C LYS A 943 2.25 -14.55 32.21
N THR A 944 2.47 -14.49 30.91
CA THR A 944 3.69 -15.02 30.32
C THR A 944 4.93 -14.29 30.84
N LEU A 945 4.92 -12.97 30.90
CA LEU A 945 6.03 -12.15 31.40
C LEU A 945 6.30 -12.37 32.90
N PHE A 946 5.24 -12.56 33.69
CA PHE A 946 5.35 -12.86 35.12
C PHE A 946 6.01 -14.23 35.38
N ASN A 947 5.66 -15.24 34.61
CA ASN A 947 6.18 -16.59 34.75
C ASN A 947 7.54 -16.80 34.08
N GLN A 948 8.00 -15.87 33.24
CA GLN A 948 9.28 -15.98 32.54
C GLN A 948 10.46 -15.54 33.42
N PRO A 949 11.59 -16.28 33.34
CA PRO A 949 12.84 -15.82 33.95
C PRO A 949 13.25 -14.44 33.44
N MET A 950 13.82 -13.61 34.32
CA MET A 950 14.21 -12.21 33.99
C MET A 950 15.10 -12.09 32.73
N GLU A 951 15.99 -13.06 32.51
CA GLU A 951 16.92 -13.11 31.37
C GLU A 951 16.22 -13.32 30.02
N HIS A 952 15.05 -13.99 30.03
CA HIS A 952 14.28 -14.38 28.83
C HIS A 952 12.94 -13.65 28.71
N ARG A 953 12.73 -12.60 29.52
CA ARG A 953 11.51 -11.81 29.41
C ARG A 953 11.33 -11.24 28.01
N GLY A 954 10.10 -11.38 27.53
CA GLY A 954 9.72 -10.93 26.19
C GLY A 954 10.18 -11.85 25.04
N VAL A 955 10.62 -13.06 25.31
CA VAL A 955 10.81 -14.08 24.29
C VAL A 955 9.52 -14.86 24.09
N LEU A 956 9.05 -14.92 22.87
CA LEU A 956 7.83 -15.63 22.44
C LEU A 956 8.14 -16.58 21.30
N LEU A 957 7.19 -17.44 20.96
CA LEU A 957 7.26 -18.36 19.83
C LEU A 957 6.37 -17.90 18.69
N LEU A 958 6.87 -18.02 17.47
CA LEU A 958 6.12 -17.78 16.23
C LEU A 958 5.98 -19.07 15.43
N ARG A 959 4.76 -19.39 14.98
CA ARG A 959 4.48 -20.54 14.10
C ARG A 959 3.65 -20.13 12.90
N ASN A 960 4.16 -20.37 11.70
CA ASN A 960 3.43 -20.09 10.47
C ASN A 960 2.25 -21.06 10.27
N PRO A 961 1.12 -20.65 9.66
CA PRO A 961 -0.05 -21.49 9.45
C PRO A 961 0.22 -22.75 8.64
N THR A 962 1.30 -22.76 7.86
CA THR A 962 1.69 -23.87 6.98
C THR A 962 2.85 -24.70 7.53
N SER A 963 3.27 -24.47 8.78
CA SER A 963 4.44 -25.10 9.41
C SER A 963 4.10 -25.64 10.78
N LEU A 964 4.77 -26.73 11.15
CA LEU A 964 4.77 -27.28 12.51
C LEU A 964 5.94 -26.74 13.35
N HIS A 965 6.89 -26.02 12.76
CA HIS A 965 8.07 -25.51 13.45
C HIS A 965 7.80 -24.16 14.09
N TYR A 966 8.05 -24.05 15.38
CA TYR A 966 8.10 -22.79 16.11
C TYR A 966 9.45 -22.08 15.90
N ARG A 967 9.45 -20.79 16.06
CA ARG A 967 10.65 -19.94 16.01
C ARG A 967 10.64 -18.95 17.14
N PHE A 968 11.75 -18.81 17.81
CA PHE A 968 11.89 -17.80 18.85
C PHE A 968 11.88 -16.38 18.25
N ALA A 969 11.13 -15.52 18.88
CA ALA A 969 11.05 -14.11 18.53
C ALA A 969 11.05 -13.24 19.79
N LYS A 970 11.68 -12.08 19.69
CA LYS A 970 11.66 -11.06 20.72
C LYS A 970 10.55 -10.07 20.48
N ILE A 971 9.75 -9.82 21.50
CA ILE A 971 8.68 -8.84 21.47
C ILE A 971 9.20 -7.43 21.72
N ASN A 972 8.65 -6.46 21.01
CA ASN A 972 8.81 -5.05 21.26
C ASN A 972 7.43 -4.38 21.18
N ILE A 973 7.13 -3.55 22.17
CA ILE A 973 5.93 -2.72 22.20
C ILE A 973 6.35 -1.30 21.92
N GLU A 974 5.75 -0.70 20.89
CA GLU A 974 6.00 0.69 20.50
C GLU A 974 5.02 1.61 21.22
N VAL A 975 5.52 2.73 21.78
CA VAL A 975 4.77 3.60 22.69
C VAL A 975 4.43 4.94 22.02
#